data_1fb09b72c0c242b4e69718378e6d2129
#
_entry.id   1fb09b72c0c242b4e69718378e6d2129
#
_cell.length_a   1.000
_cell.length_b   1.000
_cell.length_c   1.000
_cell.angle_alpha   90.00
_cell.angle_beta   90.00
_cell.angle_gamma   90.00
#
_symmetry.space_group_name_H-M   'P 1'
#
loop_
_entity.id
_entity.type
_entity.pdbx_description
1 polymer ?
#
loop_
_entity_poly.entity_id
_entity_poly.type
_entity_poly.pdbx_seq_one_letter_code
_entity_poly.pdbx_strand_id
1 'polypeptide(L)'
;MKKLLGFSIFLVFVLIASLTAEAKVTLPAIFSDNMVLQQNTQVNVWGKAAPGEKVTVKASWLDKAVTAKAAANGKWTVKLKTPKAITNQSVTVSGENEITINNVLIGEVWLCTGQSNMEFPVSRHPDVKWNTGMLNEAEELKDADYPEIRLFHVKHQLAHEGELDDCEGEWLVCNPKNLYDFSAVGFVFGRKLYKELKMPVGLIQSTWGGTHAESWTKLDVMKKNPLYADVLKDFALEGVKQQKNYCKVPATLWNGMIHPILGYTIKGNIWYQGESNSIRADKYQQVFTNMINSWRKEWKQPDMPFYFVQIAPHYGQPATIREAQLRTWQSGLKNVGMAVITDAGDSLDIHPRNKTVTGERLAAWALAKQYGKDVTYSGPLFKTMKVEGNKAVLNFDYADDGLMTPDNEPVKGFIVAGEDRRFYPATALIRGDKLEVSAPQVSVPVAVRYAYCNFFRVNLYNKAGFPATPFRTDTWEPDSYARWFADSEMVRFPKAYQLDHGKRLFFGYAQGVGCCAMLRMWKKTGERRYFDYVEQWADSLINDKGEIHLYHVETYNLDYINSGKVLFDLYRETGKEKYKTAMDALVKQLKNHPRTLEGAYWHKLIYQHQIWLDGLYMASPFLAQYGAEFNKPEWIDEAVKQFTLCQKHTYDAKTGLYHHAVSYTHLTLPTKLE
;
A
#
# COMPACT_ATOMS: atom_id res chain seq x y z
N MET A 1 -40.03 -35.37 53.94
CA MET A 1 -39.45 -33.99 53.81
C MET A 1 -38.09 -33.79 54.43
N LYS A 2 -37.75 -34.37 55.62
CA LYS A 2 -36.38 -34.18 56.21
C LYS A 2 -35.22 -34.84 55.42
N LYS A 3 -35.45 -35.89 54.64
CA LYS A 3 -34.39 -36.53 53.82
C LYS A 3 -34.10 -35.80 52.49
N LEU A 4 -35.03 -35.05 51.93
CA LEU A 4 -34.82 -34.23 50.74
C LEU A 4 -34.04 -32.93 51.06
N LEU A 5 -34.19 -32.35 52.24
CA LEU A 5 -33.53 -31.13 52.64
C LEU A 5 -32.00 -31.37 52.87
N GLY A 6 -31.61 -32.56 53.40
CA GLY A 6 -30.21 -32.91 53.60
C GLY A 6 -29.46 -33.15 52.29
N PHE A 7 -30.12 -33.66 51.26
CA PHE A 7 -29.49 -33.89 49.95
C PHE A 7 -29.29 -32.60 49.18
N SER A 8 -30.19 -31.63 49.28
CA SER A 8 -30.08 -30.31 48.64
C SER A 8 -28.96 -29.45 49.25
N ILE A 9 -28.78 -29.51 50.59
CA ILE A 9 -27.71 -28.79 51.28
C ILE A 9 -26.33 -29.41 50.96
N PHE A 10 -26.23 -30.75 50.81
CA PHE A 10 -25.00 -31.41 50.43
C PHE A 10 -24.62 -31.12 48.96
N LEU A 11 -25.60 -31.03 48.05
CA LEU A 11 -25.35 -30.68 46.64
C LEU A 11 -24.92 -29.22 46.50
N VAL A 12 -25.45 -28.27 47.29
CA VAL A 12 -25.01 -26.87 47.31
C VAL A 12 -23.62 -26.72 47.88
N PHE A 13 -23.22 -27.49 48.91
CA PHE A 13 -21.86 -27.51 49.42
C PHE A 13 -20.84 -28.15 48.47
N VAL A 14 -21.22 -29.19 47.73
CA VAL A 14 -20.37 -29.80 46.70
C VAL A 14 -20.24 -28.89 45.48
N LEU A 15 -21.28 -28.13 45.10
CA LEU A 15 -21.17 -27.12 44.02
C LEU A 15 -20.30 -25.90 44.40
N ILE A 16 -20.29 -25.52 45.71
CA ILE A 16 -19.41 -24.42 46.17
C ILE A 16 -17.99 -24.89 46.36
N ALA A 17 -17.75 -26.17 46.68
CA ALA A 17 -16.39 -26.72 46.81
C ALA A 17 -15.71 -27.04 45.47
N SER A 18 -16.46 -27.08 44.36
CA SER A 18 -15.87 -27.35 43.01
C SER A 18 -15.49 -26.09 42.21
N LEU A 19 -15.55 -24.90 42.83
CA LEU A 19 -15.21 -23.61 42.15
C LEU A 19 -13.91 -22.96 42.65
N THR A 20 -13.11 -23.64 43.45
CA THR A 20 -11.75 -23.20 43.73
C THR A 20 -10.76 -23.97 42.84
N ALA A 21 -10.86 -23.80 41.53
CA ALA A 21 -9.63 -23.95 40.72
C ALA A 21 -8.68 -22.81 41.18
N GLU A 22 -7.65 -23.16 41.95
CA GLU A 22 -6.59 -22.22 42.33
C GLU A 22 -6.10 -21.52 41.08
N ALA A 23 -6.51 -20.28 40.88
CA ALA A 23 -6.06 -19.50 39.74
C ALA A 23 -4.64 -18.98 40.04
N LYS A 24 -3.66 -19.79 39.69
CA LYS A 24 -2.23 -19.44 39.78
C LYS A 24 -1.92 -18.11 39.07
N VAL A 25 -0.94 -17.37 39.55
CA VAL A 25 -0.44 -16.21 38.84
C VAL A 25 0.02 -16.58 37.45
N THR A 26 -0.47 -15.84 36.45
CA THR A 26 -0.06 -15.96 35.05
C THR A 26 0.34 -14.61 34.49
N LEU A 27 1.28 -14.64 33.55
CA LEU A 27 1.79 -13.45 32.84
C LEU A 27 1.47 -13.55 31.36
N PRO A 28 1.16 -12.43 30.68
CA PRO A 28 1.11 -12.38 29.24
C PRO A 28 2.46 -12.73 28.60
N ALA A 29 2.46 -13.25 27.39
CA ALA A 29 3.65 -13.70 26.66
C ALA A 29 4.73 -12.63 26.54
N ILE A 30 4.36 -11.35 26.52
CA ILE A 30 5.31 -10.22 26.47
C ILE A 30 6.23 -10.14 27.67
N PHE A 31 5.88 -10.78 28.81
CA PHE A 31 6.72 -10.92 29.99
C PHE A 31 7.31 -12.33 30.04
N SER A 32 8.41 -12.52 29.35
CA SER A 32 9.12 -13.80 29.29
C SER A 32 10.64 -13.59 29.39
N ASP A 33 11.39 -14.65 29.51
CA ASP A 33 12.85 -14.61 29.52
C ASP A 33 13.38 -13.79 28.34
N ASN A 34 14.50 -13.15 28.54
CA ASN A 34 15.17 -12.27 27.56
C ASN A 34 14.45 -10.95 27.26
N MET A 35 13.36 -10.59 27.94
CA MET A 35 12.65 -9.32 27.71
C MET A 35 13.54 -8.09 27.92
N VAL A 36 13.19 -6.99 27.25
CA VAL A 36 13.79 -5.65 27.47
C VAL A 36 12.75 -4.73 28.05
N LEU A 37 13.05 -4.12 29.20
CA LEU A 37 12.22 -3.07 29.80
C LEU A 37 12.77 -1.69 29.47
N GLN A 38 11.88 -0.74 29.21
CA GLN A 38 12.26 0.65 28.92
C GLN A 38 13.00 1.28 30.09
N GLN A 39 14.16 1.89 29.81
CA GLN A 39 15.00 2.54 30.83
C GLN A 39 14.45 3.88 31.34
N ASN A 40 14.95 4.35 32.48
CA ASN A 40 14.74 5.68 33.09
C ASN A 40 13.26 6.08 33.23
N THR A 41 12.39 5.13 33.55
CA THR A 41 10.94 5.36 33.64
C THR A 41 10.25 4.45 34.65
N GLN A 42 8.95 4.51 34.71
CA GLN A 42 8.14 3.51 35.40
C GLN A 42 7.50 2.59 34.34
N VAL A 43 7.83 1.30 34.38
CA VAL A 43 7.26 0.29 33.52
C VAL A 43 6.13 -0.45 34.26
N ASN A 44 5.05 -0.78 33.50
CA ASN A 44 3.99 -1.62 34.02
C ASN A 44 4.38 -3.08 33.91
N VAL A 45 4.05 -3.89 34.91
CA VAL A 45 4.03 -5.35 34.89
C VAL A 45 2.65 -5.79 35.34
N TRP A 46 2.01 -6.67 34.56
CA TRP A 46 0.65 -7.09 34.82
C TRP A 46 0.44 -8.57 34.51
N GLY A 47 -0.67 -9.10 34.99
CA GLY A 47 -1.08 -10.48 34.76
C GLY A 47 -2.43 -10.80 35.36
N LYS A 48 -2.70 -12.09 35.51
CA LYS A 48 -3.91 -12.59 36.18
C LYS A 48 -3.51 -13.43 37.39
N ALA A 49 -4.39 -13.47 38.40
CA ALA A 49 -4.28 -14.25 39.61
C ALA A 49 -5.69 -14.50 40.19
N ALA A 50 -5.82 -15.24 41.27
CA ALA A 50 -7.10 -15.39 41.96
C ALA A 50 -7.66 -14.03 42.40
N PRO A 51 -8.99 -13.77 42.28
CA PRO A 51 -9.58 -12.53 42.79
C PRO A 51 -9.24 -12.28 44.24
N GLY A 52 -8.62 -11.11 44.53
CA GLY A 52 -8.21 -10.74 45.84
C GLY A 52 -6.83 -11.26 46.25
N GLU A 53 -6.16 -12.07 45.47
CA GLU A 53 -4.82 -12.58 45.72
C GLU A 53 -3.78 -11.44 45.80
N LYS A 54 -2.85 -11.54 46.76
CA LYS A 54 -1.72 -10.62 46.87
C LYS A 54 -0.59 -11.09 45.97
N VAL A 55 -0.32 -10.34 44.93
CA VAL A 55 0.82 -10.61 44.03
C VAL A 55 2.00 -9.71 44.41
N THR A 56 3.18 -10.31 44.55
CA THR A 56 4.45 -9.63 44.91
C THR A 56 5.37 -9.71 43.67
N VAL A 57 5.92 -8.57 43.27
CA VAL A 57 6.89 -8.49 42.16
C VAL A 57 8.20 -7.96 42.68
N LYS A 58 9.26 -8.76 42.58
CA LYS A 58 10.64 -8.43 42.97
C LYS A 58 11.50 -8.31 41.72
N ALA A 59 12.12 -7.17 41.53
CA ALA A 59 13.09 -6.94 40.48
C ALA A 59 14.51 -6.90 41.06
N SER A 60 15.47 -7.54 40.41
CA SER A 60 16.86 -7.66 40.92
C SER A 60 17.56 -6.31 41.13
N TRP A 61 17.12 -5.25 40.41
CA TRP A 61 17.66 -3.89 40.54
C TRP A 61 16.94 -3.01 41.57
N LEU A 62 15.96 -3.55 42.30
CA LEU A 62 15.19 -2.81 43.29
C LEU A 62 15.40 -3.43 44.69
N ASP A 63 15.67 -2.60 45.68
CA ASP A 63 15.84 -3.04 47.08
C ASP A 63 14.53 -3.59 47.69
N LYS A 64 13.39 -3.11 47.21
CA LYS A 64 12.07 -3.48 47.74
C LYS A 64 11.16 -4.05 46.65
N ALA A 65 10.48 -5.11 46.97
CA ALA A 65 9.42 -5.67 46.12
C ALA A 65 8.22 -4.74 46.12
N VAL A 66 7.48 -4.77 45.03
CA VAL A 66 6.21 -4.05 44.83
C VAL A 66 5.06 -5.03 44.87
N THR A 67 3.94 -4.67 45.49
CA THR A 67 2.78 -5.55 45.64
C THR A 67 1.54 -4.96 45.04
N ALA A 68 0.67 -5.83 44.51
CA ALA A 68 -0.70 -5.49 44.11
C ALA A 68 -1.67 -6.56 44.60
N LYS A 69 -2.95 -6.19 44.70
CA LYS A 69 -4.04 -7.13 44.97
C LYS A 69 -4.82 -7.32 43.66
N ALA A 70 -5.02 -8.56 43.24
CA ALA A 70 -5.80 -8.87 42.07
C ALA A 70 -7.25 -8.38 42.20
N ALA A 71 -7.75 -7.71 41.20
CA ALA A 71 -9.15 -7.21 41.16
C ALA A 71 -10.16 -8.37 41.09
N ALA A 72 -11.46 -8.06 41.17
CA ALA A 72 -12.52 -9.06 41.07
C ALA A 72 -12.51 -9.86 39.74
N ASN A 73 -11.97 -9.28 38.68
CA ASN A 73 -11.76 -9.95 37.37
C ASN A 73 -10.41 -10.69 37.27
N GLY A 74 -9.68 -10.83 38.37
CA GLY A 74 -8.38 -11.50 38.44
C GLY A 74 -7.21 -10.69 37.89
N LYS A 75 -7.40 -9.50 37.29
CA LYS A 75 -6.29 -8.69 36.75
C LYS A 75 -5.57 -7.95 37.87
N TRP A 76 -4.24 -7.90 37.76
CA TRP A 76 -3.39 -7.11 38.62
C TRP A 76 -2.34 -6.35 37.82
N THR A 77 -1.84 -5.24 38.35
CA THR A 77 -0.79 -4.43 37.72
C THR A 77 0.07 -3.79 38.79
N VAL A 78 1.39 -3.77 38.61
CA VAL A 78 2.34 -3.00 39.39
C VAL A 78 3.16 -2.10 38.49
N LYS A 79 3.82 -1.10 39.09
CA LYS A 79 4.81 -0.24 38.42
C LYS A 79 6.17 -0.47 38.99
N LEU A 80 7.16 -0.77 38.15
CA LEU A 80 8.56 -0.90 38.51
C LEU A 80 9.33 0.32 38.00
N LYS A 81 10.12 0.96 38.86
CA LYS A 81 11.04 2.02 38.44
C LYS A 81 12.29 1.38 37.81
N THR A 82 12.57 1.72 36.54
CA THR A 82 13.78 1.24 35.85
C THR A 82 14.91 2.26 35.92
N PRO A 83 16.15 1.81 36.15
CA PRO A 83 17.35 2.65 36.10
C PRO A 83 17.76 2.97 34.66
N LYS A 84 18.91 3.60 34.47
CA LYS A 84 19.63 3.63 33.21
C LYS A 84 19.97 2.21 32.75
N ALA A 85 20.17 2.02 31.45
CA ALA A 85 20.45 0.75 30.80
C ALA A 85 21.43 -0.14 31.58
N ILE A 86 21.01 -1.35 31.85
CA ILE A 86 21.78 -2.43 32.52
C ILE A 86 21.39 -3.79 31.94
N THR A 87 22.26 -4.78 32.12
CA THR A 87 22.08 -6.15 31.64
C THR A 87 21.95 -7.16 32.77
N ASN A 88 21.64 -8.42 32.46
CA ASN A 88 21.65 -9.55 33.41
C ASN A 88 20.74 -9.37 34.64
N GLN A 89 19.54 -8.90 34.43
CA GLN A 89 18.54 -8.70 35.47
C GLN A 89 17.52 -9.84 35.50
N SER A 90 16.74 -9.91 36.57
CA SER A 90 15.63 -10.83 36.74
C SER A 90 14.42 -10.14 37.37
N VAL A 91 13.22 -10.68 37.07
CA VAL A 91 11.97 -10.28 37.73
C VAL A 91 11.25 -11.52 38.21
N THR A 92 11.00 -11.59 39.53
CA THR A 92 10.23 -12.67 40.15
C THR A 92 8.86 -12.17 40.54
N VAL A 93 7.84 -12.90 40.13
CA VAL A 93 6.41 -12.64 40.42
C VAL A 93 5.91 -13.79 41.27
N SER A 94 5.50 -13.50 42.50
CA SER A 94 5.04 -14.48 43.48
C SER A 94 3.63 -14.19 43.92
N GLY A 95 2.80 -15.22 43.93
CA GLY A 95 1.47 -15.31 44.50
C GLY A 95 1.33 -16.72 45.10
N GLU A 96 0.29 -17.45 44.69
CA GLU A 96 0.14 -18.88 45.02
C GLU A 96 1.23 -19.75 44.37
N ASN A 97 1.79 -19.30 43.27
CA ASN A 97 2.96 -19.86 42.60
C ASN A 97 4.02 -18.76 42.42
N GLU A 98 5.16 -19.17 41.90
CA GLU A 98 6.26 -18.26 41.60
C GLU A 98 6.69 -18.41 40.13
N ILE A 99 6.87 -17.28 39.43
CA ILE A 99 7.41 -17.18 38.09
C ILE A 99 8.62 -16.27 38.11
N THR A 100 9.77 -16.77 37.68
CA THR A 100 10.99 -15.97 37.54
C THR A 100 11.31 -15.78 36.06
N ILE A 101 11.40 -14.54 35.63
CA ILE A 101 11.82 -14.11 34.31
C ILE A 101 13.32 -13.78 34.39
N ASN A 102 14.11 -14.47 33.59
CA ASN A 102 15.56 -14.39 33.57
C ASN A 102 16.10 -13.61 32.38
N ASN A 103 17.39 -13.21 32.49
CA ASN A 103 18.12 -12.52 31.42
C ASN A 103 17.41 -11.25 30.93
N VAL A 104 16.78 -10.53 31.85
CA VAL A 104 16.10 -9.27 31.57
C VAL A 104 17.13 -8.18 31.30
N LEU A 105 16.91 -7.40 30.25
CA LEU A 105 17.69 -6.20 29.96
C LEU A 105 16.86 -4.95 30.25
N ILE A 106 17.52 -3.88 30.63
CA ILE A 106 16.93 -2.54 30.68
C ILE A 106 17.61 -1.70 29.62
N GLY A 107 16.81 -1.13 28.69
CA GLY A 107 17.31 -0.41 27.52
C GLY A 107 16.22 0.36 26.81
N GLU A 108 16.32 0.49 25.52
CA GLU A 108 15.33 1.16 24.68
C GLU A 108 14.40 0.16 24.03
N VAL A 109 13.09 0.36 24.16
CA VAL A 109 12.07 -0.52 23.58
C VAL A 109 11.31 0.18 22.48
N TRP A 110 11.34 -0.38 21.28
CA TRP A 110 10.67 0.18 20.11
C TRP A 110 9.67 -0.82 19.51
N LEU A 111 8.50 -0.30 19.14
CA LEU A 111 7.49 -1.06 18.44
C LEU A 111 7.67 -0.89 16.93
N CYS A 112 7.69 -2.01 16.19
CA CYS A 112 7.86 -2.07 14.74
C CYS A 112 6.54 -2.58 14.12
N THR A 113 5.78 -1.70 13.45
CA THR A 113 4.42 -2.01 13.02
C THR A 113 4.16 -1.60 11.57
N GLY A 114 3.15 -2.20 10.97
CA GLY A 114 2.73 -1.90 9.60
C GLY A 114 2.31 -3.14 8.81
N GLN A 115 2.48 -3.05 7.50
CA GLN A 115 2.11 -4.13 6.58
C GLN A 115 3.36 -4.84 6.00
N SER A 116 3.19 -5.53 4.88
CA SER A 116 4.21 -6.40 4.27
C SER A 116 5.62 -5.81 4.17
N ASN A 117 5.77 -4.52 3.91
CA ASN A 117 7.09 -3.90 3.85
C ASN A 117 7.78 -3.75 5.22
N MET A 118 7.02 -3.64 6.33
CA MET A 118 7.57 -3.76 7.68
C MET A 118 7.72 -5.22 8.09
N GLU A 119 6.81 -6.08 7.68
CA GLU A 119 6.86 -7.52 7.92
C GLU A 119 8.02 -8.20 7.19
N PHE A 120 8.47 -7.63 6.07
CA PHE A 120 9.49 -8.19 5.18
C PHE A 120 10.71 -8.66 5.98
N PRO A 121 10.97 -9.99 6.03
CA PRO A 121 12.01 -10.54 6.88
C PRO A 121 13.40 -10.32 6.29
N VAL A 122 14.41 -10.53 7.14
CA VAL A 122 15.81 -10.47 6.70
C VAL A 122 16.06 -11.53 5.63
N SER A 123 15.55 -12.73 5.82
CA SER A 123 15.83 -13.87 4.94
C SER A 123 14.74 -14.16 3.95
N ARG A 124 15.15 -14.78 2.84
CA ARG A 124 14.24 -15.30 1.83
C ARG A 124 13.47 -16.51 2.36
N HIS A 125 12.17 -16.53 2.09
CA HIS A 125 11.32 -17.70 2.31
C HIS A 125 10.98 -18.36 0.97
N PRO A 126 11.49 -19.56 0.66
CA PRO A 126 11.32 -20.22 -0.63
C PRO A 126 9.86 -20.41 -1.04
N ASP A 127 8.98 -20.66 -0.06
CA ASP A 127 7.57 -20.96 -0.28
C ASP A 127 6.68 -19.70 -0.37
N VAL A 128 7.25 -18.50 -0.16
CA VAL A 128 6.51 -17.24 -0.16
C VAL A 128 7.02 -16.31 -1.25
N LYS A 129 6.35 -16.31 -2.41
CA LYS A 129 6.81 -15.63 -3.63
C LYS A 129 7.17 -14.15 -3.48
N TRP A 130 6.47 -13.40 -2.62
CA TRP A 130 6.72 -11.97 -2.40
C TRP A 130 7.89 -11.70 -1.44
N ASN A 131 8.34 -12.72 -0.73
CA ASN A 131 9.41 -12.62 0.27
C ASN A 131 10.73 -13.11 -0.33
N THR A 132 11.44 -12.20 -0.95
CA THR A 132 12.67 -12.48 -1.68
C THR A 132 13.96 -12.24 -0.87
N GLY A 133 13.83 -11.95 0.45
CA GLY A 133 14.94 -11.58 1.33
C GLY A 133 15.47 -10.17 1.07
N MET A 134 16.06 -9.55 2.08
CA MET A 134 16.66 -8.22 1.92
C MET A 134 17.91 -8.27 1.02
N LEU A 135 18.40 -7.12 0.54
CA LEU A 135 19.47 -7.06 -0.46
C LEU A 135 20.71 -7.55 0.25
N ASN A 136 21.27 -7.55 1.13
CA ASN A 136 22.54 -8.07 1.71
C ASN A 136 22.27 -9.17 2.75
N GLU A 137 21.32 -10.03 2.46
CA GLU A 137 20.82 -11.06 3.38
C GLU A 137 21.96 -11.88 4.02
N ALA A 138 22.89 -12.39 3.20
CA ALA A 138 23.96 -13.26 3.68
C ALA A 138 24.93 -12.55 4.65
N GLU A 139 25.28 -11.30 4.35
CA GLU A 139 26.14 -10.48 5.20
C GLU A 139 25.42 -10.08 6.50
N GLU A 140 24.16 -9.70 6.40
CA GLU A 140 23.35 -9.32 7.54
C GLU A 140 23.16 -10.48 8.53
N LEU A 141 22.98 -11.70 8.04
CA LEU A 141 22.86 -12.90 8.88
C LEU A 141 24.22 -13.31 9.47
N LYS A 142 25.30 -13.24 8.67
CA LYS A 142 26.62 -13.63 9.15
C LYS A 142 27.06 -12.79 10.35
N ASP A 143 26.74 -11.50 10.34
CA ASP A 143 27.17 -10.55 11.35
C ASP A 143 26.10 -10.31 12.44
N ALA A 144 25.08 -11.13 12.51
CA ALA A 144 23.89 -10.93 13.37
C ALA A 144 24.06 -11.40 14.83
N ASP A 145 25.26 -11.41 15.39
CA ASP A 145 25.48 -11.72 16.81
C ASP A 145 25.44 -10.47 17.66
N TYR A 146 24.21 -10.10 18.11
CA TYR A 146 23.95 -8.94 18.96
C TYR A 146 23.20 -9.35 20.23
N PRO A 147 23.89 -9.86 21.27
CA PRO A 147 23.21 -10.39 22.47
C PRO A 147 22.43 -9.36 23.28
N GLU A 148 22.64 -8.07 23.06
CA GLU A 148 21.88 -6.99 23.70
C GLU A 148 20.78 -6.41 22.80
N ILE A 149 20.58 -6.94 21.59
CA ILE A 149 19.38 -6.72 20.79
C ILE A 149 18.43 -7.89 21.05
N ARG A 150 17.19 -7.61 21.38
CA ARG A 150 16.15 -8.60 21.66
C ARG A 150 14.97 -8.41 20.72
N LEU A 151 14.43 -9.51 20.27
CA LEU A 151 13.42 -9.59 19.24
C LEU A 151 12.15 -10.24 19.82
N PHE A 152 11.02 -9.54 19.77
CA PHE A 152 9.72 -10.11 20.10
C PHE A 152 8.82 -10.03 18.88
N HIS A 153 8.33 -11.16 18.41
CA HIS A 153 7.45 -11.22 17.27
C HIS A 153 6.04 -11.60 17.72
N VAL A 154 5.10 -10.65 17.69
CA VAL A 154 3.68 -10.91 17.90
C VAL A 154 3.16 -11.75 16.73
N LYS A 155 2.75 -12.98 17.01
CA LYS A 155 2.20 -13.88 15.98
C LYS A 155 0.89 -13.35 15.43
N HIS A 156 0.60 -13.69 14.16
CA HIS A 156 -0.63 -13.27 13.49
C HIS A 156 -1.85 -13.79 14.25
N GLN A 157 -2.68 -12.88 14.74
CA GLN A 157 -3.91 -13.20 15.47
C GLN A 157 -5.02 -12.24 15.11
N LEU A 158 -6.13 -12.78 14.61
CA LEU A 158 -7.35 -12.05 14.29
C LEU A 158 -8.31 -12.05 15.48
N ALA A 159 -8.86 -10.88 15.81
CA ALA A 159 -9.85 -10.76 16.88
C ALA A 159 -11.01 -9.86 16.42
N HIS A 160 -12.01 -10.45 15.80
CA HIS A 160 -13.17 -9.74 15.26
C HIS A 160 -14.22 -9.38 16.33
N GLU A 161 -14.31 -10.16 17.40
CA GLU A 161 -15.35 -10.02 18.43
C GLU A 161 -14.99 -9.07 19.56
N GLY A 162 -13.70 -8.76 19.74
CA GLY A 162 -13.22 -7.88 20.80
C GLY A 162 -11.73 -7.93 21.04
N GLU A 163 -11.27 -7.09 21.94
CA GLU A 163 -9.87 -6.95 22.34
C GLU A 163 -9.38 -8.18 23.12
N LEU A 164 -8.23 -8.71 22.77
CA LEU A 164 -7.58 -9.83 23.48
C LEU A 164 -6.65 -9.31 24.58
N ASP A 165 -6.55 -10.05 25.68
CA ASP A 165 -5.70 -9.72 26.82
C ASP A 165 -4.24 -10.19 26.66
N ASP A 166 -3.97 -11.11 25.72
CA ASP A 166 -2.68 -11.73 25.49
C ASP A 166 -2.45 -12.05 24.02
N CYS A 167 -1.22 -12.25 23.64
CA CYS A 167 -0.78 -12.64 22.30
C CYS A 167 0.17 -13.85 22.36
N GLU A 168 0.40 -14.47 21.23
CA GLU A 168 1.47 -15.45 21.08
C GLU A 168 2.77 -14.73 20.67
N GLY A 169 3.87 -15.11 21.29
CA GLY A 169 5.20 -14.56 21.03
C GLY A 169 6.19 -14.88 22.16
N GLU A 170 7.45 -14.66 21.90
CA GLU A 170 8.53 -14.79 22.89
C GLU A 170 9.67 -13.83 22.58
N TRP A 171 10.43 -13.44 23.64
CA TRP A 171 11.63 -12.65 23.47
C TRP A 171 12.82 -13.52 23.09
N LEU A 172 13.43 -13.27 21.97
CA LEU A 172 14.58 -13.98 21.43
C LEU A 172 15.83 -13.10 21.45
N VAL A 173 16.98 -13.69 21.73
CA VAL A 173 18.29 -13.04 21.57
C VAL A 173 18.58 -12.91 20.07
N CYS A 174 19.03 -11.75 19.63
CA CYS A 174 19.39 -11.54 18.23
C CYS A 174 20.66 -12.36 17.87
N ASN A 175 20.46 -13.33 17.02
CA ASN A 175 21.50 -14.17 16.40
C ASN A 175 21.02 -14.57 15.00
N PRO A 176 21.87 -15.19 14.15
CA PRO A 176 21.49 -15.53 12.77
C PRO A 176 20.20 -16.35 12.66
N LYS A 177 19.98 -17.30 13.58
CA LYS A 177 18.80 -18.18 13.56
C LYS A 177 17.54 -17.40 13.90
N ASN A 178 17.57 -16.58 14.96
CA ASN A 178 16.39 -15.88 15.46
C ASN A 178 16.05 -14.66 14.63
N LEU A 179 17.04 -14.10 13.89
CA LEU A 179 16.86 -12.98 12.99
C LEU A 179 16.21 -13.38 11.66
N TYR A 180 16.28 -14.65 11.30
CA TYR A 180 15.86 -15.15 10.00
C TYR A 180 14.47 -14.64 9.56
N ASP A 181 13.48 -14.74 10.43
CA ASP A 181 12.08 -14.35 10.18
C ASP A 181 11.71 -12.97 10.73
N PHE A 182 12.66 -12.23 11.26
CA PHE A 182 12.37 -10.93 11.87
C PHE A 182 12.38 -9.81 10.81
N SER A 183 11.61 -8.75 11.05
CA SER A 183 11.55 -7.54 10.23
C SER A 183 12.94 -7.01 9.88
N ALA A 184 13.30 -6.97 8.60
CA ALA A 184 14.55 -6.41 8.13
C ALA A 184 14.66 -4.91 8.47
N VAL A 185 13.58 -4.15 8.30
CA VAL A 185 13.52 -2.73 8.67
C VAL A 185 13.69 -2.54 10.18
N GLY A 186 12.94 -3.33 10.96
CA GLY A 186 13.04 -3.30 12.44
C GLY A 186 14.42 -3.63 12.94
N PHE A 187 15.04 -4.68 12.40
CA PHE A 187 16.41 -5.08 12.75
C PHE A 187 17.44 -3.99 12.42
N VAL A 188 17.45 -3.47 11.20
CA VAL A 188 18.39 -2.43 10.78
C VAL A 188 18.24 -1.17 11.66
N PHE A 189 16.99 -0.77 11.94
CA PHE A 189 16.69 0.32 12.85
C PHE A 189 17.28 0.08 14.24
N GLY A 190 16.99 -1.07 14.85
CA GLY A 190 17.46 -1.43 16.19
C GLY A 190 18.98 -1.56 16.26
N ARG A 191 19.60 -2.20 15.25
CA ARG A 191 21.06 -2.32 15.15
C ARG A 191 21.75 -0.94 15.05
N LYS A 192 21.18 -0.01 14.27
CA LYS A 192 21.72 1.35 14.18
C LYS A 192 21.63 2.06 15.53
N LEU A 193 20.51 1.96 16.23
CA LEU A 193 20.37 2.51 17.58
C LEU A 193 21.38 1.88 18.54
N TYR A 194 21.50 0.55 18.55
CA TYR A 194 22.45 -0.18 19.42
C TYR A 194 23.90 0.30 19.20
N LYS A 195 24.31 0.41 17.92
CA LYS A 195 25.68 0.85 17.57
C LYS A 195 25.96 2.29 18.02
N GLU A 196 24.98 3.19 17.91
CA GLU A 196 25.14 4.62 18.25
C GLU A 196 24.98 4.93 19.74
N LEU A 197 24.10 4.20 20.42
CA LEU A 197 23.75 4.47 21.80
C LEU A 197 24.54 3.58 22.81
N LYS A 198 25.09 2.46 22.35
CA LYS A 198 25.82 1.48 23.15
C LYS A 198 25.03 1.01 24.38
N MET A 199 23.77 0.63 24.15
CA MET A 199 22.85 0.15 25.16
C MET A 199 21.87 -0.87 24.61
N PRO A 200 21.27 -1.74 25.44
CA PRO A 200 20.31 -2.75 24.99
C PRO A 200 19.13 -2.16 24.24
N VAL A 201 18.66 -2.88 23.20
CA VAL A 201 17.52 -2.51 22.38
C VAL A 201 16.55 -3.68 22.29
N GLY A 202 15.30 -3.46 22.68
CA GLY A 202 14.19 -4.39 22.48
C GLY A 202 13.33 -3.94 21.29
N LEU A 203 13.07 -4.86 20.37
CA LEU A 203 12.26 -4.64 19.19
C LEU A 203 11.02 -5.54 19.26
N ILE A 204 9.84 -4.93 19.27
CA ILE A 204 8.56 -5.64 19.25
C ILE A 204 7.99 -5.51 17.85
N GLN A 205 7.96 -6.59 17.09
CA GLN A 205 7.34 -6.64 15.77
C GLN A 205 5.87 -7.05 15.89
N SER A 206 4.98 -6.18 15.37
CA SER A 206 3.56 -6.49 15.20
C SER A 206 3.14 -6.02 13.80
N THR A 207 3.16 -6.94 12.83
CA THR A 207 3.03 -6.65 11.41
C THR A 207 2.11 -7.65 10.72
N TRP A 208 1.42 -7.24 9.64
CA TRP A 208 0.67 -8.15 8.78
C TRP A 208 0.51 -7.57 7.37
N GLY A 209 0.97 -8.30 6.36
CA GLY A 209 0.94 -7.90 4.96
C GLY A 209 -0.45 -7.63 4.40
N GLY A 210 -0.55 -6.66 3.49
CA GLY A 210 -1.79 -6.34 2.78
C GLY A 210 -2.86 -5.65 3.62
N THR A 211 -2.55 -5.12 4.80
CA THR A 211 -3.52 -4.57 5.74
C THR A 211 -3.72 -3.06 5.60
N HIS A 212 -4.92 -2.59 5.91
CA HIS A 212 -5.28 -1.19 5.95
C HIS A 212 -5.01 -0.58 7.34
N ALA A 213 -4.76 0.72 7.43
CA ALA A 213 -4.58 1.41 8.71
C ALA A 213 -5.81 1.26 9.64
N GLU A 214 -7.00 1.10 9.07
CA GLU A 214 -8.25 0.86 9.80
C GLU A 214 -8.25 -0.47 10.56
N SER A 215 -7.54 -1.49 10.09
CA SER A 215 -7.40 -2.77 10.82
C SER A 215 -6.63 -2.61 12.13
N TRP A 216 -5.74 -1.62 12.19
CA TRP A 216 -4.90 -1.27 13.33
C TRP A 216 -5.48 -0.15 14.21
N THR A 217 -6.68 0.32 13.88
CA THR A 217 -7.35 1.42 14.59
C THR A 217 -8.46 0.87 15.49
N LYS A 218 -8.56 1.35 16.72
CA LYS A 218 -9.61 0.95 17.68
C LYS A 218 -11.01 1.22 17.12
N LEU A 219 -11.91 0.26 17.22
CA LEU A 219 -13.25 0.33 16.64
C LEU A 219 -14.06 1.54 17.12
N ASP A 220 -13.99 1.87 18.40
CA ASP A 220 -14.73 3.01 18.98
C ASP A 220 -14.30 4.36 18.42
N VAL A 221 -13.05 4.49 17.98
CA VAL A 221 -12.54 5.71 17.30
C VAL A 221 -13.20 5.83 15.93
N MET A 222 -13.29 4.73 15.21
CA MET A 222 -13.89 4.69 13.88
C MET A 222 -15.41 4.91 13.92
N LYS A 223 -16.14 4.25 14.82
CA LYS A 223 -17.61 4.40 14.97
C LYS A 223 -18.05 5.83 15.28
N LYS A 224 -17.19 6.61 15.94
CA LYS A 224 -17.48 8.00 16.32
C LYS A 224 -17.13 9.03 15.24
N ASN A 225 -16.55 8.60 14.11
CA ASN A 225 -16.07 9.51 13.08
C ASN A 225 -16.66 9.15 11.70
N PRO A 226 -17.45 10.05 11.08
CA PRO A 226 -18.06 9.82 9.76
C PRO A 226 -17.08 9.46 8.64
N LEU A 227 -15.81 9.80 8.80
CA LEU A 227 -14.73 9.44 7.86
C LEU A 227 -14.72 7.94 7.52
N TYR A 228 -15.10 7.10 8.47
CA TYR A 228 -15.05 5.63 8.34
C TYR A 228 -16.39 4.99 7.95
N ALA A 229 -17.45 5.79 7.68
CA ALA A 229 -18.80 5.27 7.43
C ALA A 229 -18.81 4.24 6.28
N ASP A 230 -18.18 4.55 5.15
CA ASP A 230 -18.12 3.65 3.99
C ASP A 230 -17.38 2.35 4.33
N VAL A 231 -16.20 2.47 4.97
CA VAL A 231 -15.38 1.30 5.35
C VAL A 231 -16.11 0.41 6.33
N LEU A 232 -16.79 0.99 7.34
CA LEU A 232 -17.57 0.22 8.31
C LEU A 232 -18.80 -0.45 7.69
N LYS A 233 -19.42 0.18 6.68
CA LYS A 233 -20.51 -0.40 5.91
C LYS A 233 -20.03 -1.56 5.03
N ASP A 234 -18.92 -1.41 4.32
CA ASP A 234 -18.36 -2.43 3.44
C ASP A 234 -17.93 -3.70 4.20
N PHE A 235 -17.48 -3.51 5.44
CA PHE A 235 -17.16 -4.60 6.37
C PHE A 235 -18.30 -4.92 7.36
N ALA A 236 -19.53 -4.49 7.06
CA ALA A 236 -20.69 -4.78 7.91
C ALA A 236 -20.90 -6.29 8.08
N LEU A 237 -21.06 -6.63 9.23
CA LEU A 237 -21.05 -7.82 10.07
C LEU A 237 -21.48 -9.17 9.48
N GLU A 238 -22.28 -9.25 8.44
CA GLU A 238 -22.73 -10.55 7.91
C GLU A 238 -21.68 -11.24 7.04
N GLY A 239 -20.90 -10.49 6.25
CA GLY A 239 -19.82 -11.03 5.43
C GLY A 239 -18.58 -11.43 6.22
N VAL A 240 -18.29 -10.76 7.34
CA VAL A 240 -17.10 -10.99 8.17
C VAL A 240 -17.15 -12.33 8.92
N LYS A 241 -18.31 -12.76 9.38
CA LYS A 241 -18.48 -14.07 10.07
C LYS A 241 -18.12 -15.26 9.17
N GLN A 242 -18.22 -15.09 7.84
CA GLN A 242 -17.83 -16.11 6.87
C GLN A 242 -16.32 -16.04 6.49
N GLN A 243 -15.65 -14.92 6.77
CA GLN A 243 -14.25 -14.68 6.41
C GLN A 243 -13.33 -14.73 7.64
N LYS A 244 -13.31 -15.85 8.35
CA LYS A 244 -12.58 -16.03 9.63
C LYS A 244 -11.10 -15.60 9.61
N ASN A 245 -10.47 -15.55 8.45
CA ASN A 245 -9.04 -15.25 8.29
C ASN A 245 -8.76 -13.90 7.59
N TYR A 246 -9.69 -12.94 7.63
CA TYR A 246 -9.50 -11.71 6.87
C TYR A 246 -8.93 -10.58 7.71
N CYS A 247 -7.61 -10.33 7.53
CA CYS A 247 -6.85 -9.32 8.28
C CYS A 247 -7.15 -7.85 7.94
N LYS A 248 -7.98 -7.58 6.90
CA LYS A 248 -8.36 -6.23 6.49
C LYS A 248 -9.59 -5.67 7.21
N VAL A 249 -10.23 -6.49 8.03
CA VAL A 249 -11.40 -6.05 8.80
C VAL A 249 -11.01 -4.95 9.78
N PRO A 250 -11.78 -3.84 9.85
CA PRO A 250 -11.52 -2.76 10.80
C PRO A 250 -11.37 -3.25 12.24
N ALA A 251 -10.36 -2.73 12.94
CA ALA A 251 -9.98 -3.02 14.32
C ALA A 251 -9.49 -4.44 14.62
N THR A 252 -9.55 -5.41 13.70
CA THR A 252 -9.21 -6.80 14.01
C THR A 252 -7.76 -6.98 14.48
N LEU A 253 -6.83 -6.21 13.93
CA LEU A 253 -5.40 -6.27 14.31
C LEU A 253 -5.10 -5.37 15.53
N TRP A 254 -5.84 -4.28 15.70
CA TRP A 254 -5.83 -3.58 16.99
C TRP A 254 -6.20 -4.55 18.12
N ASN A 255 -7.31 -5.25 17.98
CA ASN A 255 -7.82 -6.17 18.99
C ASN A 255 -6.88 -7.35 19.26
N GLY A 256 -6.32 -7.96 18.21
CA GLY A 256 -5.56 -9.21 18.31
C GLY A 256 -4.05 -9.03 18.48
N MET A 257 -3.48 -7.91 18.00
CA MET A 257 -2.02 -7.77 17.87
C MET A 257 -1.46 -6.51 18.52
N ILE A 258 -2.30 -5.50 18.82
CA ILE A 258 -1.87 -4.28 19.52
C ILE A 258 -2.39 -4.24 20.94
N HIS A 259 -3.68 -4.51 21.16
CA HIS A 259 -4.26 -4.49 22.51
C HIS A 259 -3.57 -5.45 23.50
N PRO A 260 -3.16 -6.68 23.11
CA PRO A 260 -2.46 -7.59 24.00
C PRO A 260 -1.15 -7.07 24.60
N ILE A 261 -0.47 -6.19 23.87
CA ILE A 261 0.81 -5.57 24.29
C ILE A 261 0.62 -4.14 24.81
N LEU A 262 -0.62 -3.66 24.82
CA LEU A 262 -0.94 -2.32 25.31
C LEU A 262 -0.57 -2.18 26.79
N GLY A 263 0.17 -1.13 27.09
CA GLY A 263 0.68 -0.91 28.45
C GLY A 263 2.11 -1.38 28.64
N TYR A 264 2.68 -2.21 27.77
CA TYR A 264 4.13 -2.42 27.75
C TYR A 264 4.82 -1.10 27.40
N THR A 265 5.69 -0.65 28.28
CA THR A 265 6.26 0.70 28.15
C THR A 265 7.27 0.72 27.03
N ILE A 266 7.01 1.52 26.01
CA ILE A 266 7.84 1.67 24.82
C ILE A 266 8.40 3.09 24.71
N LYS A 267 9.53 3.24 24.05
CA LYS A 267 10.08 4.56 23.68
C LYS A 267 9.27 5.20 22.57
N GLY A 268 8.91 4.42 21.54
CA GLY A 268 8.17 4.90 20.41
C GLY A 268 7.82 3.79 19.42
N ASN A 269 7.25 4.19 18.29
CA ASN A 269 6.84 3.30 17.20
C ASN A 269 7.52 3.69 15.90
N ILE A 270 7.90 2.69 15.10
CA ILE A 270 8.21 2.84 13.67
C ILE A 270 7.13 2.14 12.84
N TRP A 271 6.68 2.81 11.77
CA TRP A 271 5.54 2.37 10.97
C TRP A 271 5.86 2.33 9.48
N TYR A 272 5.57 1.22 8.81
CA TYR A 272 5.68 1.14 7.36
C TYR A 272 4.41 0.51 6.77
N GLN A 273 3.52 1.37 6.26
CA GLN A 273 2.24 1.00 5.66
C GLN A 273 1.75 2.18 4.81
N GLY A 274 0.85 1.94 3.89
CA GLY A 274 0.21 2.94 3.03
C GLY A 274 -0.28 2.31 1.73
N GLU A 275 0.41 1.32 1.23
CA GLU A 275 0.17 0.69 -0.06
C GLU A 275 -1.27 0.16 -0.17
N SER A 276 -1.77 -0.48 0.87
CA SER A 276 -3.14 -1.00 0.90
C SER A 276 -4.22 0.09 0.98
N ASN A 277 -3.89 1.29 1.47
CA ASN A 277 -4.78 2.43 1.53
C ASN A 277 -4.74 3.32 0.28
N SER A 278 -3.93 2.99 -0.73
CA SER A 278 -3.76 3.80 -1.94
C SER A 278 -5.06 4.06 -2.71
N ILE A 279 -6.02 3.14 -2.65
CA ILE A 279 -7.35 3.28 -3.24
C ILE A 279 -8.23 4.34 -2.53
N ARG A 280 -7.85 4.77 -1.32
CA ARG A 280 -8.50 5.81 -0.50
C ARG A 280 -7.47 6.82 0.00
N ALA A 281 -6.53 7.20 -0.86
CA ALA A 281 -5.43 8.09 -0.52
C ALA A 281 -5.90 9.47 -0.06
N ASP A 282 -7.04 9.94 -0.57
CA ASP A 282 -7.71 11.18 -0.17
C ASP A 282 -8.09 11.23 1.32
N LYS A 283 -8.43 10.08 1.91
CA LYS A 283 -8.80 9.95 3.33
C LYS A 283 -7.60 9.59 4.22
N TYR A 284 -6.48 9.14 3.64
CA TYR A 284 -5.40 8.51 4.40
C TYR A 284 -4.74 9.42 5.43
N GLN A 285 -4.53 10.70 5.13
CA GLN A 285 -3.98 11.65 6.11
C GLN A 285 -4.78 11.65 7.42
N GLN A 286 -6.12 11.73 7.32
CA GLN A 286 -7.00 11.76 8.49
C GLN A 286 -7.06 10.41 9.19
N VAL A 287 -7.16 9.32 8.43
CA VAL A 287 -7.15 7.94 8.95
C VAL A 287 -5.88 7.69 9.76
N PHE A 288 -4.74 8.00 9.19
CA PHE A 288 -3.45 7.77 9.82
C PHE A 288 -3.24 8.67 11.05
N THR A 289 -3.59 9.95 10.97
CA THR A 289 -3.57 10.88 12.10
C THR A 289 -4.46 10.38 13.26
N ASN A 290 -5.66 9.92 12.97
CA ASN A 290 -6.57 9.37 13.98
C ASN A 290 -6.00 8.10 14.64
N MET A 291 -5.38 7.22 13.87
CA MET A 291 -4.72 6.02 14.39
C MET A 291 -3.57 6.40 15.35
N ILE A 292 -2.68 7.29 14.95
CA ILE A 292 -1.56 7.76 15.79
C ILE A 292 -2.09 8.34 17.13
N ASN A 293 -3.07 9.22 17.05
CA ASN A 293 -3.67 9.84 18.25
C ASN A 293 -4.37 8.82 19.14
N SER A 294 -5.05 7.83 18.54
CA SER A 294 -5.68 6.73 19.27
C SER A 294 -4.63 5.91 20.03
N TRP A 295 -3.56 5.50 19.38
CA TRP A 295 -2.48 4.74 20.02
C TRP A 295 -1.84 5.52 21.16
N ARG A 296 -1.50 6.78 20.97
CA ARG A 296 -0.96 7.66 22.01
C ARG A 296 -1.88 7.77 23.22
N LYS A 297 -3.18 7.88 23.00
CA LYS A 297 -4.18 7.92 24.06
C LYS A 297 -4.24 6.61 24.84
N GLU A 298 -4.30 5.48 24.15
CA GLU A 298 -4.39 4.16 24.79
C GLU A 298 -3.11 3.79 25.54
N TRP A 299 -1.91 4.11 24.99
CA TRP A 299 -0.62 3.98 25.71
C TRP A 299 -0.45 4.98 26.84
N LYS A 300 -1.31 6.01 26.93
CA LYS A 300 -1.17 7.13 27.88
C LYS A 300 0.17 7.88 27.72
N GLN A 301 0.64 7.96 26.48
CA GLN A 301 1.87 8.64 26.06
C GLN A 301 1.53 9.66 24.95
N PRO A 302 1.01 10.84 25.28
CA PRO A 302 0.50 11.81 24.29
C PRO A 302 1.56 12.27 23.28
N ASP A 303 2.82 12.27 23.69
CA ASP A 303 3.97 12.67 22.87
C ASP A 303 4.81 11.48 22.41
N MET A 304 4.28 10.25 22.45
CA MET A 304 4.98 9.05 21.97
C MET A 304 5.54 9.27 20.57
N PRO A 305 6.86 9.09 20.35
CA PRO A 305 7.46 9.18 19.02
C PRO A 305 6.83 8.21 18.04
N PHE A 306 6.48 8.72 16.86
CA PHE A 306 5.89 7.92 15.80
C PHE A 306 6.57 8.25 14.47
N TYR A 307 7.55 7.43 14.09
CA TYR A 307 8.29 7.61 12.84
C TYR A 307 7.75 6.66 11.78
N PHE A 308 7.55 7.16 10.57
CA PHE A 308 6.94 6.35 9.53
C PHE A 308 7.67 6.50 8.19
N VAL A 309 7.47 5.53 7.33
CA VAL A 309 8.05 5.51 5.99
C VAL A 309 7.06 6.14 5.01
N GLN A 310 7.52 7.07 4.18
CA GLN A 310 6.82 7.41 2.95
C GLN A 310 6.99 6.22 2.00
N ILE A 311 5.88 5.58 1.59
CA ILE A 311 5.96 4.35 0.79
C ILE A 311 6.81 4.53 -0.46
N ALA A 312 7.50 3.46 -0.84
CA ALA A 312 8.33 3.43 -2.04
C ALA A 312 7.51 3.72 -3.31
N PRO A 313 8.08 4.42 -4.31
CA PRO A 313 7.44 4.57 -5.60
C PRO A 313 7.34 3.21 -6.32
N HIS A 314 6.18 2.98 -6.95
CA HIS A 314 5.85 1.76 -7.70
C HIS A 314 4.76 2.08 -8.71
N TYR A 315 4.72 1.43 -9.88
CA TYR A 315 3.71 1.75 -10.91
C TYR A 315 2.26 1.61 -10.43
N GLY A 316 1.96 0.69 -9.53
CA GLY A 316 0.64 0.50 -8.95
C GLY A 316 0.32 1.40 -7.75
N GLN A 317 1.21 2.34 -7.35
CA GLN A 317 1.02 3.18 -6.18
C GLN A 317 0.93 4.67 -6.57
N PRO A 318 -0.23 5.33 -6.44
CA PRO A 318 -0.40 6.71 -6.86
C PRO A 318 0.41 7.68 -5.99
N ALA A 319 0.79 8.82 -6.58
CA ALA A 319 1.48 9.89 -5.84
C ALA A 319 0.68 10.43 -4.66
N THR A 320 -0.64 10.37 -4.73
CA THR A 320 -1.56 10.90 -3.71
C THR A 320 -1.40 10.25 -2.34
N ILE A 321 -1.05 8.95 -2.28
CA ILE A 321 -0.79 8.31 -0.98
C ILE A 321 0.49 8.84 -0.33
N ARG A 322 1.57 9.06 -1.11
CA ARG A 322 2.80 9.67 -0.60
C ARG A 322 2.58 11.13 -0.18
N GLU A 323 1.73 11.86 -0.91
CA GLU A 323 1.30 13.20 -0.50
C GLU A 323 0.51 13.18 0.82
N ALA A 324 -0.41 12.23 1.00
CA ALA A 324 -1.15 12.09 2.26
C ALA A 324 -0.22 11.78 3.45
N GLN A 325 0.84 10.99 3.24
CA GLN A 325 1.89 10.75 4.23
C GLN A 325 2.68 12.03 4.53
N LEU A 326 3.08 12.78 3.50
CA LEU A 326 3.75 14.07 3.66
C LEU A 326 2.86 15.07 4.46
N ARG A 327 1.60 15.18 4.11
CA ARG A 327 0.63 16.03 4.83
C ARG A 327 0.43 15.59 6.29
N THR A 328 0.52 14.28 6.58
CA THR A 328 0.50 13.80 7.97
C THR A 328 1.70 14.29 8.75
N TRP A 329 2.91 14.24 8.17
CA TRP A 329 4.10 14.80 8.80
C TRP A 329 3.98 16.31 9.03
N GLN A 330 3.46 17.05 8.05
CA GLN A 330 3.27 18.51 8.11
C GLN A 330 2.04 18.95 8.92
N SER A 331 1.24 18.03 9.47
CA SER A 331 -0.04 18.36 10.15
C SER A 331 0.12 19.04 11.51
N GLY A 332 1.34 19.24 12.00
CA GLY A 332 1.61 19.79 13.33
C GLY A 332 1.56 18.77 14.48
N LEU A 333 1.38 17.47 14.17
CA LEU A 333 1.53 16.41 15.17
C LEU A 333 2.94 16.45 15.76
N LYS A 334 3.04 16.51 17.09
CA LYS A 334 4.35 16.48 17.78
C LYS A 334 4.99 15.10 17.63
N ASN A 335 6.32 15.05 17.65
CA ASN A 335 7.12 13.82 17.64
C ASN A 335 6.74 12.82 16.52
N VAL A 336 6.38 13.33 15.35
CA VAL A 336 6.28 12.52 14.13
C VAL A 336 7.43 12.85 13.18
N GLY A 337 7.85 11.86 12.39
CA GLY A 337 8.87 12.03 11.38
C GLY A 337 8.68 11.04 10.24
N MET A 338 9.11 11.42 9.04
CA MET A 338 8.89 10.64 7.83
C MET A 338 10.22 10.29 7.16
N ALA A 339 10.53 8.99 7.07
CA ALA A 339 11.65 8.49 6.29
C ALA A 339 11.26 8.42 4.80
N VAL A 340 11.90 9.23 3.97
CA VAL A 340 11.69 9.27 2.52
C VAL A 340 12.59 8.22 1.84
N ILE A 341 12.00 7.34 1.05
CA ILE A 341 12.70 6.24 0.35
C ILE A 341 12.40 6.20 -1.14
N THR A 342 12.22 7.35 -1.75
CA THR A 342 11.91 7.50 -3.19
C THR A 342 13.00 6.97 -4.11
N ASP A 343 14.22 6.86 -3.61
CA ASP A 343 15.40 6.32 -4.28
C ASP A 343 15.59 4.80 -4.09
N ALA A 344 14.86 4.19 -3.17
CA ALA A 344 14.96 2.76 -2.86
C ALA A 344 13.79 1.92 -3.41
N GLY A 345 12.86 2.53 -4.17
CA GLY A 345 11.73 1.85 -4.78
C GLY A 345 12.10 1.03 -6.02
N ASP A 346 11.21 0.11 -6.38
CA ASP A 346 11.24 -0.63 -7.63
C ASP A 346 9.95 -0.39 -8.42
N SER A 347 10.05 -0.30 -9.75
CA SER A 347 8.91 0.00 -10.61
C SER A 347 7.89 -1.14 -10.66
N LEU A 348 8.33 -2.38 -10.53
CA LEU A 348 7.56 -3.61 -10.72
C LEU A 348 7.39 -4.43 -9.43
N ASP A 349 8.27 -4.23 -8.43
CA ASP A 349 8.17 -4.89 -7.13
C ASP A 349 7.79 -3.87 -6.05
N ILE A 350 6.60 -4.07 -5.47
CA ILE A 350 6.08 -3.24 -4.38
C ILE A 350 6.85 -3.46 -3.06
N HIS A 351 7.70 -4.49 -2.99
CA HIS A 351 8.51 -4.87 -1.85
C HIS A 351 10.01 -4.64 -2.13
N PRO A 352 10.49 -3.38 -2.19
CA PRO A 352 11.89 -3.12 -2.48
C PRO A 352 12.81 -3.82 -1.46
N ARG A 353 13.82 -4.54 -1.94
CA ARG A 353 14.72 -5.34 -1.13
C ARG A 353 15.73 -4.52 -0.32
N ASN A 354 15.96 -3.26 -0.68
CA ASN A 354 16.87 -2.38 0.05
C ASN A 354 16.23 -1.89 1.36
N LYS A 355 16.14 -2.78 2.35
CA LYS A 355 15.60 -2.47 3.69
C LYS A 355 16.58 -1.72 4.58
N THR A 356 17.88 -1.78 4.27
CA THR A 356 18.95 -1.08 5.00
C THR A 356 18.70 0.43 4.98
N VAL A 357 18.50 1.01 3.81
CA VAL A 357 18.21 2.45 3.67
C VAL A 357 16.98 2.86 4.48
N THR A 358 15.94 2.04 4.47
CA THR A 358 14.69 2.32 5.20
C THR A 358 14.91 2.32 6.72
N GLY A 359 15.55 1.28 7.25
CA GLY A 359 15.83 1.16 8.68
C GLY A 359 16.76 2.24 9.19
N GLU A 360 17.83 2.58 8.45
CA GLU A 360 18.78 3.63 8.80
C GLU A 360 18.14 5.02 8.81
N ARG A 361 17.27 5.35 7.83
CA ARG A 361 16.57 6.64 7.80
C ARG A 361 15.55 6.78 8.94
N LEU A 362 14.87 5.72 9.31
CA LEU A 362 14.03 5.72 10.53
C LEU A 362 14.88 5.91 11.79
N ALA A 363 16.04 5.24 11.89
CA ALA A 363 16.94 5.39 13.02
C ALA A 363 17.55 6.80 13.10
N ALA A 364 17.83 7.44 11.98
CA ALA A 364 18.31 8.83 11.96
C ALA A 364 17.29 9.77 12.60
N TRP A 365 16.00 9.63 12.32
CA TRP A 365 14.94 10.37 13.01
C TRP A 365 14.97 10.15 14.53
N ALA A 366 15.07 8.90 14.98
CA ALA A 366 15.12 8.58 16.40
C ALA A 366 16.37 9.17 17.05
N LEU A 367 17.55 8.98 16.46
CA LEU A 367 18.83 9.48 16.96
C LEU A 367 18.82 11.00 17.13
N ALA A 368 18.37 11.74 16.12
CA ALA A 368 18.29 13.20 16.19
C ALA A 368 17.26 13.69 17.19
N LYS A 369 16.03 13.15 17.14
CA LYS A 369 14.88 13.72 17.86
C LYS A 369 14.67 13.17 19.27
N GLN A 370 15.10 11.93 19.56
CA GLN A 370 14.89 11.30 20.86
C GLN A 370 16.17 11.20 21.67
N TYR A 371 17.32 11.15 20.99
CA TYR A 371 18.61 10.93 21.65
C TYR A 371 19.56 12.13 21.50
N GLY A 372 19.12 13.20 20.83
CA GLY A 372 19.88 14.46 20.69
C GLY A 372 21.22 14.32 19.97
N LYS A 373 21.33 13.29 19.09
CA LYS A 373 22.53 13.11 18.27
C LYS A 373 22.54 14.12 17.13
N ASP A 374 23.70 14.67 16.85
CA ASP A 374 23.93 15.54 15.71
C ASP A 374 24.08 14.69 14.43
N VAL A 375 22.96 14.33 13.83
CA VAL A 375 22.88 13.54 12.59
C VAL A 375 21.80 14.11 11.70
N THR A 376 22.05 14.12 10.39
CA THR A 376 21.02 14.46 9.39
C THR A 376 19.96 13.35 9.37
N TYR A 377 18.69 13.72 9.36
CA TYR A 377 17.57 12.78 9.48
C TYR A 377 16.51 12.94 8.39
N SER A 378 16.60 13.99 7.56
CA SER A 378 15.68 14.25 6.45
C SER A 378 16.42 14.76 5.23
N GLY A 379 15.84 14.51 4.07
CA GLY A 379 16.23 15.14 2.81
C GLY A 379 15.47 16.44 2.56
N PRO A 380 15.73 17.13 1.43
CA PRO A 380 15.11 18.40 1.09
C PRO A 380 13.58 18.29 1.09
N LEU A 381 12.96 19.18 1.87
CA LEU A 381 11.52 19.33 1.96
C LEU A 381 11.12 20.67 1.37
N PHE A 382 10.28 20.66 0.34
CA PHE A 382 9.77 21.91 -0.26
C PHE A 382 9.16 22.84 0.81
N LYS A 383 9.59 24.10 0.80
CA LYS A 383 9.15 25.12 1.74
C LYS A 383 8.35 26.24 1.07
N THR A 384 8.95 26.91 0.08
CA THR A 384 8.31 28.04 -0.60
C THR A 384 8.72 28.11 -2.07
N MET A 385 7.84 28.67 -2.88
CA MET A 385 8.08 29.04 -4.25
C MET A 385 7.95 30.55 -4.45
N LYS A 386 8.91 31.14 -5.16
CA LYS A 386 8.86 32.52 -5.63
C LYS A 386 9.00 32.53 -7.14
N VAL A 387 8.21 33.35 -7.82
CA VAL A 387 8.32 33.53 -9.27
C VAL A 387 9.24 34.69 -9.60
N GLU A 388 10.23 34.44 -10.46
CA GLU A 388 11.18 35.43 -10.95
C GLU A 388 11.25 35.35 -12.48
N GLY A 389 10.45 36.22 -13.15
CA GLY A 389 10.29 36.18 -14.60
C GLY A 389 9.67 34.84 -15.06
N ASN A 390 10.37 34.10 -15.90
CA ASN A 390 9.94 32.78 -16.40
C ASN A 390 10.43 31.60 -15.54
N LYS A 391 10.93 31.86 -14.34
CA LYS A 391 11.45 30.84 -13.41
C LYS A 391 10.67 30.77 -12.14
N ALA A 392 10.45 29.55 -11.63
CA ALA A 392 10.04 29.28 -10.26
C ALA A 392 11.31 29.02 -9.42
N VAL A 393 11.57 29.83 -8.41
CA VAL A 393 12.64 29.66 -7.44
C VAL A 393 12.09 28.95 -6.22
N LEU A 394 12.59 27.76 -5.96
CA LEU A 394 12.14 26.88 -4.89
C LEU A 394 13.14 26.89 -3.74
N ASN A 395 12.63 27.04 -2.50
CA ASN A 395 13.42 26.92 -1.28
C ASN A 395 13.00 25.64 -0.54
N PHE A 396 13.95 25.07 0.17
CA PHE A 396 13.78 23.79 0.87
C PHE A 396 14.23 23.92 2.34
N ASP A 397 13.53 23.24 3.24
CA ASP A 397 14.08 22.88 4.55
C ASP A 397 14.98 21.65 4.42
N TYR A 398 15.91 21.44 5.34
CA TYR A 398 16.88 20.32 5.35
C TYR A 398 17.85 20.31 4.13
N ALA A 399 18.15 21.47 3.61
CA ALA A 399 19.06 21.66 2.49
C ALA A 399 20.19 22.68 2.80
N ASP A 400 20.42 22.97 4.09
CA ASP A 400 21.35 24.03 4.56
C ASP A 400 22.78 23.84 4.03
N ASP A 401 23.24 22.57 3.89
CA ASP A 401 24.52 22.22 3.30
C ASP A 401 24.53 22.27 1.75
N GLY A 402 23.38 22.54 1.15
CA GLY A 402 23.16 22.62 -0.31
C GLY A 402 22.53 21.36 -0.90
N LEU A 403 22.08 21.55 -2.13
CA LEU A 403 21.48 20.50 -2.97
C LEU A 403 22.53 19.85 -3.88
N MET A 404 22.32 18.58 -4.26
CA MET A 404 23.17 17.86 -5.18
C MET A 404 22.41 16.81 -6.00
N THR A 405 23.05 16.36 -7.09
CA THR A 405 22.69 15.13 -7.81
C THR A 405 23.85 14.15 -7.71
N PRO A 406 23.71 12.98 -7.05
CA PRO A 406 24.80 12.04 -6.84
C PRO A 406 25.41 11.46 -8.14
N ASP A 407 24.62 11.45 -9.22
CA ASP A 407 25.01 10.99 -10.55
C ASP A 407 25.67 12.08 -11.40
N ASN A 408 25.80 13.32 -10.90
CA ASN A 408 26.23 14.51 -11.64
C ASN A 408 25.39 14.81 -12.90
N GLU A 409 24.26 14.17 -13.05
CA GLU A 409 23.31 14.41 -14.14
C GLU A 409 22.40 15.62 -13.82
N PRO A 410 21.76 16.23 -14.82
CA PRO A 410 20.76 17.25 -14.59
C PRO A 410 19.66 16.76 -13.64
N VAL A 411 19.13 17.65 -12.81
CA VAL A 411 18.00 17.33 -11.90
C VAL A 411 16.81 16.85 -12.71
N LYS A 412 16.23 15.73 -12.31
CA LYS A 412 15.13 15.04 -13.01
C LYS A 412 13.83 15.13 -12.22
N GLY A 413 12.70 14.94 -12.90
CA GLY A 413 11.39 14.75 -12.26
C GLY A 413 10.59 16.03 -11.98
N PHE A 414 11.00 17.18 -12.52
CA PHE A 414 10.26 18.42 -12.44
C PHE A 414 9.34 18.62 -13.64
N ILE A 415 8.12 19.09 -13.34
CA ILE A 415 7.17 19.62 -14.31
C ILE A 415 6.64 20.96 -13.79
N VAL A 416 6.39 21.91 -14.71
CA VAL A 416 5.91 23.25 -14.40
C VAL A 416 4.71 23.61 -15.24
N ALA A 417 3.76 24.37 -14.67
CA ALA A 417 2.58 24.88 -15.36
C ALA A 417 2.44 26.41 -15.19
N GLY A 418 1.85 27.05 -16.20
CA GLY A 418 1.37 28.42 -16.17
C GLY A 418 -0.10 28.52 -15.72
N GLU A 419 -0.75 29.64 -16.03
CA GLU A 419 -2.18 29.89 -15.73
C GLU A 419 -3.12 28.91 -16.46
N ASP A 420 -2.67 28.37 -17.60
CA ASP A 420 -3.40 27.36 -18.38
C ASP A 420 -3.49 26.00 -17.68
N ARG A 421 -2.82 25.84 -16.53
CA ARG A 421 -2.73 24.62 -15.72
C ARG A 421 -2.19 23.39 -16.46
N ARG A 422 -1.51 23.60 -17.60
CA ARG A 422 -0.84 22.53 -18.35
C ARG A 422 0.58 22.35 -17.84
N PHE A 423 0.92 21.11 -17.47
CA PHE A 423 2.24 20.79 -17.00
C PHE A 423 3.16 20.39 -18.16
N TYR A 424 4.34 21.00 -18.20
CA TYR A 424 5.41 20.73 -19.15
C TYR A 424 6.63 20.21 -18.42
N PRO A 425 7.41 19.28 -19.00
CA PRO A 425 8.72 18.90 -18.47
C PRO A 425 9.58 20.14 -18.28
N ALA A 426 10.22 20.23 -17.12
CA ALA A 426 10.95 21.42 -16.73
C ALA A 426 12.45 21.15 -16.54
N THR A 427 13.27 22.11 -16.89
CA THR A 427 14.67 22.17 -16.50
C THR A 427 14.76 22.72 -15.08
N ALA A 428 15.51 22.04 -14.22
CA ALA A 428 15.76 22.44 -12.85
C ALA A 428 17.26 22.62 -12.61
N LEU A 429 17.66 23.80 -12.13
CA LEU A 429 19.07 24.18 -11.92
C LEU A 429 19.33 24.46 -10.46
N ILE A 430 20.29 23.74 -9.87
CA ILE A 430 20.73 23.94 -8.49
C ILE A 430 21.47 25.29 -8.37
N ARG A 431 21.12 26.08 -7.35
CA ARG A 431 21.75 27.34 -6.97
C ARG A 431 22.00 27.36 -5.46
N GLY A 432 23.02 26.60 -5.03
CA GLY A 432 23.30 26.40 -3.59
C GLY A 432 22.23 25.58 -2.90
N ASP A 433 21.45 26.18 -2.03
CA ASP A 433 20.33 25.59 -1.28
C ASP A 433 18.96 25.73 -1.99
N LYS A 434 18.95 26.40 -3.17
CA LYS A 434 17.76 26.71 -3.96
C LYS A 434 17.75 25.97 -5.29
N LEU A 435 16.57 25.90 -5.90
CA LEU A 435 16.37 25.33 -7.21
C LEU A 435 15.59 26.29 -8.12
N GLU A 436 16.13 26.60 -9.29
CA GLU A 436 15.44 27.35 -10.35
C GLU A 436 14.79 26.36 -11.32
N VAL A 437 13.46 26.44 -11.49
CA VAL A 437 12.68 25.56 -12.37
C VAL A 437 12.01 26.38 -13.47
N SER A 438 12.17 25.95 -14.73
CA SER A 438 11.58 26.63 -15.89
C SER A 438 11.30 25.67 -17.05
N ALA A 439 10.37 26.05 -17.93
CA ALA A 439 10.14 25.38 -19.21
C ALA A 439 9.92 26.41 -20.32
N PRO A 440 10.37 26.19 -21.56
CA PRO A 440 10.20 27.16 -22.67
C PRO A 440 8.73 27.49 -22.96
N GLN A 441 7.81 26.56 -22.68
CA GLN A 441 6.37 26.72 -22.91
C GLN A 441 5.65 27.56 -21.83
N VAL A 442 6.34 27.87 -20.73
CA VAL A 442 5.73 28.55 -19.57
C VAL A 442 6.43 29.89 -19.34
N SER A 443 5.78 30.97 -19.73
CA SER A 443 6.31 32.32 -19.57
C SER A 443 6.28 32.83 -18.13
N VAL A 444 5.26 32.41 -17.34
CA VAL A 444 5.12 32.73 -15.93
C VAL A 444 4.69 31.45 -15.18
N PRO A 445 5.58 30.84 -14.39
CA PRO A 445 5.26 29.66 -13.60
C PRO A 445 4.19 29.94 -12.53
N VAL A 446 3.16 29.11 -12.43
CA VAL A 446 2.13 29.16 -11.40
C VAL A 446 2.19 27.95 -10.49
N ALA A 447 2.56 26.79 -11.04
CA ALA A 447 2.67 25.55 -10.28
C ALA A 447 3.88 24.71 -10.70
N VAL A 448 4.49 24.05 -9.73
CA VAL A 448 5.60 23.11 -9.91
C VAL A 448 5.26 21.79 -9.22
N ARG A 449 5.59 20.66 -9.87
CA ARG A 449 5.52 19.34 -9.27
C ARG A 449 6.87 18.64 -9.41
N TYR A 450 7.27 17.92 -8.37
CA TYR A 450 8.48 17.12 -8.34
C TYR A 450 8.17 15.67 -8.01
N ALA A 451 8.53 14.74 -8.90
CA ALA A 451 8.31 13.30 -8.76
C ALA A 451 6.86 12.93 -8.31
N TYR A 452 5.89 13.79 -8.66
CA TYR A 452 4.48 13.62 -8.32
C TYR A 452 3.79 12.69 -9.33
N CYS A 453 4.21 11.43 -9.32
CA CYS A 453 3.71 10.36 -10.18
C CYS A 453 3.88 9.01 -9.47
N ASN A 454 3.37 7.94 -10.04
CA ASN A 454 3.41 6.60 -9.43
C ASN A 454 4.85 6.12 -9.19
N PHE A 455 5.69 6.22 -10.21
CA PHE A 455 7.10 5.84 -10.15
C PHE A 455 7.95 6.85 -10.91
N PHE A 456 9.05 7.27 -10.30
CA PHE A 456 10.10 8.05 -10.92
C PHE A 456 11.43 7.77 -10.23
N ARG A 457 12.52 7.68 -10.99
CA ARG A 457 13.89 7.61 -10.43
C ARG A 457 14.39 9.01 -10.16
N VAL A 458 14.34 9.41 -8.89
CA VAL A 458 14.79 10.71 -8.42
C VAL A 458 16.31 10.80 -8.34
N ASN A 459 16.86 12.03 -8.49
CA ASN A 459 18.28 12.29 -8.29
C ASN A 459 18.56 13.61 -7.57
N LEU A 460 17.54 14.24 -6.98
CA LEU A 460 17.74 15.42 -6.14
C LEU A 460 17.90 15.02 -4.68
N TYR A 461 19.02 15.44 -4.07
CA TYR A 461 19.41 15.11 -2.69
C TYR A 461 19.97 16.34 -1.98
N ASN A 462 20.05 16.28 -0.65
CA ASN A 462 20.98 17.12 0.09
C ASN A 462 22.38 16.46 0.12
N LYS A 463 23.39 17.22 0.55
CA LYS A 463 24.77 16.70 0.61
C LYS A 463 24.98 15.57 1.62
N ALA A 464 24.07 15.38 2.56
CA ALA A 464 24.07 14.25 3.48
C ALA A 464 23.54 12.94 2.86
N GLY A 465 23.10 12.94 1.59
CA GLY A 465 22.68 11.74 0.85
C GLY A 465 21.21 11.34 1.09
N PHE A 466 20.36 12.26 1.57
CA PHE A 466 18.94 12.03 1.68
C PHE A 466 18.19 12.60 0.48
N PRO A 467 17.30 11.84 -0.17
CA PRO A 467 16.55 12.29 -1.34
C PRO A 467 15.50 13.35 -0.98
N ALA A 468 15.22 14.24 -1.91
CA ALA A 468 14.14 15.21 -1.78
C ALA A 468 12.78 14.51 -1.75
N THR A 469 11.91 15.03 -0.90
CA THR A 469 10.52 14.57 -0.78
C THR A 469 9.72 14.97 -2.03
N PRO A 470 8.98 14.05 -2.68
CA PRO A 470 8.04 14.42 -3.74
C PRO A 470 6.99 15.43 -3.26
N PHE A 471 6.68 16.40 -4.10
CA PHE A 471 5.73 17.44 -3.75
C PHE A 471 5.00 18.02 -4.97
N ARG A 472 3.94 18.77 -4.70
CA ARG A 472 3.32 19.74 -5.60
C ARG A 472 3.10 21.07 -4.89
N THR A 473 3.17 22.18 -5.62
CA THR A 473 2.88 23.52 -5.09
C THR A 473 1.42 23.93 -5.29
N ASP A 474 0.71 23.20 -6.14
CA ASP A 474 -0.69 23.45 -6.46
C ASP A 474 -1.63 22.63 -5.56
N THR A 475 -2.87 23.08 -5.49
CA THR A 475 -4.00 22.37 -4.87
C THR A 475 -5.06 22.02 -5.89
N TRP A 476 -4.70 22.04 -7.17
CA TRP A 476 -5.67 21.83 -8.23
C TRP A 476 -6.22 20.42 -8.20
N GLU A 477 -7.52 20.32 -8.08
CA GLU A 477 -8.24 19.12 -8.44
C GLU A 477 -8.35 19.05 -9.96
N PRO A 478 -8.29 17.87 -10.57
CA PRO A 478 -8.51 17.77 -12.00
C PRO A 478 -9.92 18.30 -12.32
N ASP A 479 -10.04 19.26 -13.21
CA ASP A 479 -11.34 19.73 -13.73
C ASP A 479 -12.18 18.57 -14.27
N SER A 480 -11.49 17.51 -14.72
CA SER A 480 -12.05 16.23 -15.16
C SER A 480 -11.00 15.14 -15.02
N TYR A 481 -11.34 14.05 -14.32
CA TYR A 481 -10.46 12.86 -14.24
C TYR A 481 -10.16 12.30 -15.63
N ALA A 482 -11.11 12.38 -16.57
CA ALA A 482 -10.90 11.95 -17.94
C ALA A 482 -9.84 12.80 -18.65
N ARG A 483 -9.86 14.13 -18.46
CA ARG A 483 -8.84 15.03 -18.99
C ARG A 483 -7.47 14.74 -18.37
N TRP A 484 -7.42 14.66 -17.06
CA TRP A 484 -6.18 14.36 -16.34
C TRP A 484 -5.56 13.03 -16.79
N PHE A 485 -6.40 11.99 -16.93
CA PHE A 485 -5.96 10.70 -17.43
C PHE A 485 -5.42 10.81 -18.87
N ALA A 486 -6.17 11.43 -19.78
CA ALA A 486 -5.77 11.60 -21.18
C ALA A 486 -4.45 12.37 -21.31
N ASP A 487 -4.29 13.47 -20.56
CA ASP A 487 -3.08 14.29 -20.56
C ASP A 487 -1.88 13.51 -19.99
N SER A 488 -2.10 12.77 -18.91
CA SER A 488 -1.07 11.93 -18.30
C SER A 488 -0.59 10.84 -19.26
N GLU A 489 -1.51 10.20 -19.98
CA GLU A 489 -1.17 9.16 -20.96
C GLU A 489 -0.43 9.74 -22.17
N MET A 490 -0.79 10.93 -22.64
CA MET A 490 -0.07 11.60 -23.73
C MET A 490 1.35 12.01 -23.34
N VAL A 491 1.58 12.43 -22.08
CA VAL A 491 2.92 12.71 -21.55
C VAL A 491 3.73 11.42 -21.39
N ARG A 492 3.12 10.39 -20.84
CA ARG A 492 3.74 9.08 -20.61
C ARG A 492 4.06 8.35 -21.90
N PHE A 493 3.19 8.47 -22.87
CA PHE A 493 3.25 7.83 -24.16
C PHE A 493 3.13 8.89 -25.27
N PRO A 494 4.20 9.61 -25.63
CA PRO A 494 4.16 10.69 -26.60
C PRO A 494 3.65 10.27 -28.00
N LYS A 495 3.66 8.97 -28.29
CA LYS A 495 3.10 8.40 -29.53
C LYS A 495 2.05 7.35 -29.17
N ALA A 496 0.87 7.41 -29.77
CA ALA A 496 -0.27 6.57 -29.41
C ALA A 496 -0.03 5.05 -29.58
N TYR A 497 0.93 4.62 -30.40
CA TYR A 497 1.29 3.20 -30.47
C TYR A 497 1.93 2.67 -29.17
N GLN A 498 2.45 3.57 -28.33
CA GLN A 498 3.07 3.23 -27.04
C GLN A 498 2.04 2.99 -25.93
N LEU A 499 0.78 3.39 -26.16
CA LEU A 499 -0.30 3.10 -25.20
C LEU A 499 -0.29 1.61 -24.84
N ASP A 500 -0.60 1.31 -23.57
CA ASP A 500 -0.50 -0.04 -23.03
C ASP A 500 0.92 -0.66 -23.16
N HIS A 501 1.96 0.18 -23.03
CA HIS A 501 3.38 -0.22 -23.16
C HIS A 501 3.73 -0.85 -24.52
N GLY A 502 3.00 -0.51 -25.58
CA GLY A 502 3.26 -0.97 -26.94
C GLY A 502 4.69 -0.68 -27.39
N LYS A 503 5.41 -1.71 -27.87
CA LYS A 503 6.82 -1.61 -28.29
C LYS A 503 6.99 -1.40 -29.79
N ARG A 504 5.91 -1.53 -30.58
CA ARG A 504 5.92 -1.42 -32.04
C ARG A 504 4.65 -0.78 -32.56
N LEU A 505 4.72 -0.21 -33.76
CA LEU A 505 3.54 0.22 -34.51
C LEU A 505 2.65 -0.98 -34.78
N PHE A 506 1.40 -0.92 -34.29
CA PHE A 506 0.45 -2.02 -34.40
C PHE A 506 -0.99 -1.49 -34.38
N PHE A 507 -1.85 -2.06 -35.22
CA PHE A 507 -3.27 -1.74 -35.27
C PHE A 507 -4.03 -2.64 -34.27
N GLY A 508 -3.65 -2.58 -32.98
CA GLY A 508 -4.14 -3.46 -31.93
C GLY A 508 -5.31 -2.87 -31.14
N TYR A 509 -6.07 -3.74 -30.48
CA TYR A 509 -7.27 -3.32 -29.76
C TYR A 509 -7.01 -2.34 -28.61
N ALA A 510 -5.92 -2.51 -27.88
CA ALA A 510 -5.56 -1.66 -26.75
C ALA A 510 -5.33 -0.20 -27.19
N GLN A 511 -4.55 -0.02 -28.26
CA GLN A 511 -4.35 1.29 -28.90
C GLN A 511 -5.68 1.87 -29.41
N GLY A 512 -6.52 1.02 -30.03
CA GLY A 512 -7.85 1.42 -30.48
C GLY A 512 -8.76 1.92 -29.36
N VAL A 513 -8.76 1.28 -28.19
CA VAL A 513 -9.53 1.72 -27.00
C VAL A 513 -9.02 3.08 -26.53
N GLY A 514 -7.70 3.23 -26.36
CA GLY A 514 -7.08 4.48 -25.94
C GLY A 514 -7.33 5.63 -26.92
N CYS A 515 -7.17 5.37 -28.22
CA CYS A 515 -7.45 6.36 -29.28
C CYS A 515 -8.93 6.77 -29.32
N CYS A 516 -9.88 5.84 -29.14
CA CYS A 516 -11.30 6.17 -29.01
C CYS A 516 -11.56 7.09 -27.79
N ALA A 517 -10.88 6.87 -26.68
CA ALA A 517 -10.99 7.75 -25.51
C ALA A 517 -10.45 9.15 -25.81
N MET A 518 -9.32 9.27 -26.49
CA MET A 518 -8.75 10.56 -26.91
C MET A 518 -9.69 11.31 -27.87
N LEU A 519 -10.30 10.64 -28.86
CA LEU A 519 -11.29 11.28 -29.74
C LEU A 519 -12.56 11.74 -29.00
N ARG A 520 -12.99 11.00 -27.97
CA ARG A 520 -14.07 11.45 -27.09
C ARG A 520 -13.67 12.69 -26.28
N MET A 521 -12.41 12.76 -25.83
CA MET A 521 -11.87 13.95 -25.17
C MET A 521 -11.86 15.15 -26.14
N TRP A 522 -11.38 14.98 -27.38
CA TRP A 522 -11.45 16.01 -28.39
C TRP A 522 -12.89 16.52 -28.60
N LYS A 523 -13.85 15.63 -28.82
CA LYS A 523 -15.28 16.01 -28.99
C LYS A 523 -15.85 16.75 -27.78
N LYS A 524 -15.45 16.37 -26.58
CA LYS A 524 -15.94 16.97 -25.34
C LYS A 524 -15.31 18.33 -25.04
N THR A 525 -14.03 18.51 -25.35
CA THR A 525 -13.24 19.69 -24.96
C THR A 525 -12.99 20.68 -26.11
N GLY A 526 -13.11 20.23 -27.38
CA GLY A 526 -12.68 20.98 -28.56
C GLY A 526 -11.16 21.04 -28.75
N GLU A 527 -10.37 20.44 -27.86
CA GLU A 527 -8.92 20.53 -27.90
C GLU A 527 -8.34 19.63 -28.99
N ARG A 528 -7.84 20.23 -30.06
CA ARG A 528 -7.33 19.56 -31.26
C ARG A 528 -6.19 18.56 -30.97
N ARG A 529 -5.37 18.80 -29.93
CA ARG A 529 -4.23 17.93 -29.57
C ARG A 529 -4.61 16.45 -29.36
N TYR A 530 -5.81 16.17 -28.84
CA TYR A 530 -6.28 14.79 -28.67
C TYR A 530 -6.60 14.15 -30.04
N PHE A 531 -7.13 14.91 -30.97
CA PHE A 531 -7.36 14.46 -32.34
C PHE A 531 -6.04 14.22 -33.07
N ASP A 532 -5.12 15.18 -33.03
CA ASP A 532 -3.81 15.12 -33.70
C ASP A 532 -2.98 13.92 -33.22
N TYR A 533 -3.08 13.58 -31.93
CA TYR A 533 -2.43 12.41 -31.35
C TYR A 533 -2.92 11.10 -31.97
N VAL A 534 -4.22 10.99 -32.24
CA VAL A 534 -4.83 9.81 -32.89
C VAL A 534 -4.57 9.81 -34.39
N GLU A 535 -4.68 10.96 -35.03
CA GLU A 535 -4.43 11.10 -36.47
C GLU A 535 -2.98 10.70 -36.83
N GLN A 536 -2.00 11.16 -36.04
CA GLN A 536 -0.60 10.78 -36.23
C GLN A 536 -0.40 9.26 -36.13
N TRP A 537 -1.08 8.59 -35.21
CA TRP A 537 -1.02 7.14 -35.10
C TRP A 537 -1.64 6.44 -36.31
N ALA A 538 -2.82 6.86 -36.70
CA ALA A 538 -3.52 6.28 -37.85
C ALA A 538 -2.75 6.51 -39.16
N ASP A 539 -2.21 7.72 -39.39
CA ASP A 539 -1.40 8.05 -40.55
C ASP A 539 -0.06 7.26 -40.60
N SER A 540 0.47 6.89 -39.44
CA SER A 540 1.67 6.02 -39.36
C SER A 540 1.38 4.55 -39.73
N LEU A 541 0.11 4.13 -39.65
CA LEU A 541 -0.32 2.74 -39.87
C LEU A 541 -1.02 2.54 -41.22
N ILE A 542 -1.64 3.59 -41.77
CA ILE A 542 -2.48 3.50 -42.98
C ILE A 542 -1.83 4.32 -44.10
N ASN A 543 -1.38 3.63 -45.13
CA ASN A 543 -0.78 4.30 -46.28
C ASN A 543 -1.85 4.99 -47.17
N ASP A 544 -1.42 5.73 -48.19
CA ASP A 544 -2.32 6.48 -49.05
C ASP A 544 -3.29 5.60 -49.87
N LYS A 545 -3.00 4.31 -49.99
CA LYS A 545 -3.90 3.32 -50.64
C LYS A 545 -4.92 2.74 -49.65
N GLY A 546 -4.89 3.12 -48.36
CA GLY A 546 -5.76 2.58 -47.33
C GLY A 546 -5.33 1.20 -46.79
N GLU A 547 -4.11 0.75 -47.12
CA GLU A 547 -3.60 -0.51 -46.60
C GLU A 547 -3.10 -0.31 -45.17
N ILE A 548 -3.52 -1.20 -44.25
CA ILE A 548 -3.19 -1.13 -42.81
C ILE A 548 -1.92 -1.96 -42.56
N HIS A 549 -0.91 -1.34 -41.98
CA HIS A 549 0.36 -1.98 -41.65
C HIS A 549 0.16 -3.17 -40.68
N LEU A 550 0.75 -4.32 -41.01
CA LEU A 550 0.65 -5.57 -40.24
C LEU A 550 -0.79 -6.08 -40.01
N TYR A 551 -1.73 -5.66 -40.84
CA TYR A 551 -3.08 -6.20 -40.87
C TYR A 551 -3.17 -7.38 -41.82
N HIS A 552 -3.58 -8.52 -41.33
CA HIS A 552 -3.69 -9.78 -42.04
C HIS A 552 -5.12 -10.31 -41.94
N VAL A 553 -5.90 -10.11 -43.00
CA VAL A 553 -7.33 -10.50 -43.04
C VAL A 553 -7.54 -11.99 -42.79
N GLU A 554 -6.62 -12.82 -43.25
CA GLU A 554 -6.64 -14.29 -43.09
C GLU A 554 -6.55 -14.78 -41.67
N THR A 555 -6.14 -13.94 -40.72
CA THR A 555 -6.13 -14.27 -39.28
C THR A 555 -7.54 -14.24 -38.68
N TYR A 556 -8.47 -13.59 -39.32
CA TYR A 556 -9.84 -13.41 -38.86
C TYR A 556 -9.89 -13.06 -37.37
N ASN A 557 -9.18 -11.98 -36.99
CA ASN A 557 -9.08 -11.54 -35.61
C ASN A 557 -9.97 -10.31 -35.37
N LEU A 558 -10.96 -10.43 -34.48
CA LEU A 558 -11.86 -9.32 -34.14
C LEU A 558 -11.16 -8.17 -33.39
N ASP A 559 -10.02 -8.40 -32.76
CA ASP A 559 -9.27 -7.34 -32.08
C ASP A 559 -8.87 -6.20 -33.02
N TYR A 560 -8.55 -6.50 -34.29
CA TYR A 560 -8.23 -5.47 -35.27
C TYR A 560 -9.43 -4.56 -35.61
N ILE A 561 -10.64 -5.10 -35.54
CA ILE A 561 -11.85 -4.33 -35.85
C ILE A 561 -12.06 -3.19 -34.84
N ASN A 562 -11.66 -3.41 -33.58
CA ASN A 562 -11.78 -2.37 -32.54
C ASN A 562 -11.10 -1.06 -32.92
N SER A 563 -9.90 -1.15 -33.47
CA SER A 563 -9.12 0.02 -33.90
C SER A 563 -9.76 0.75 -35.08
N GLY A 564 -10.59 0.06 -35.88
CA GLY A 564 -11.36 0.65 -36.98
C GLY A 564 -12.35 1.72 -36.51
N LYS A 565 -12.79 1.69 -35.27
CA LYS A 565 -13.74 2.67 -34.70
C LYS A 565 -13.21 4.12 -34.73
N VAL A 566 -11.91 4.32 -34.64
CA VAL A 566 -11.31 5.67 -34.68
C VAL A 566 -11.37 6.27 -36.09
N LEU A 567 -11.43 5.43 -37.13
CA LEU A 567 -11.37 5.86 -38.53
C LEU A 567 -12.58 6.67 -38.95
N PHE A 568 -13.74 6.48 -38.33
CA PHE A 568 -14.95 7.27 -38.61
C PHE A 568 -14.76 8.74 -38.29
N ASP A 569 -14.22 9.03 -37.10
CA ASP A 569 -14.00 10.41 -36.68
C ASP A 569 -12.87 11.07 -37.49
N LEU A 570 -11.82 10.30 -37.80
CA LEU A 570 -10.74 10.77 -38.67
C LEU A 570 -11.25 11.06 -40.11
N TYR A 571 -12.07 10.18 -40.67
CA TYR A 571 -12.65 10.37 -41.98
C TYR A 571 -13.55 11.60 -42.05
N ARG A 572 -14.48 11.74 -41.09
CA ARG A 572 -15.40 12.89 -41.03
C ARG A 572 -14.69 14.22 -40.93
N GLU A 573 -13.62 14.28 -40.11
CA GLU A 573 -12.91 15.52 -39.85
C GLU A 573 -11.92 15.91 -40.94
N THR A 574 -11.30 14.90 -41.60
CA THR A 574 -10.20 15.16 -42.56
C THR A 574 -10.60 14.95 -44.02
N GLY A 575 -11.64 14.18 -44.27
CA GLY A 575 -12.02 13.76 -45.65
C GLY A 575 -11.02 12.84 -46.34
N LYS A 576 -10.03 12.28 -45.63
CA LYS A 576 -8.98 11.43 -46.23
C LYS A 576 -9.56 10.06 -46.63
N GLU A 577 -9.71 9.80 -47.93
CA GLU A 577 -10.28 8.56 -48.49
C GLU A 577 -9.55 7.29 -48.02
N LYS A 578 -8.29 7.36 -47.64
CA LYS A 578 -7.53 6.22 -47.10
C LYS A 578 -8.19 5.61 -45.85
N TYR A 579 -8.84 6.41 -45.01
CA TYR A 579 -9.53 5.92 -43.82
C TYR A 579 -10.78 5.14 -44.17
N LYS A 580 -11.54 5.60 -45.20
CA LYS A 580 -12.67 4.88 -45.69
C LYS A 580 -12.27 3.55 -46.34
N THR A 581 -11.22 3.54 -47.14
CA THR A 581 -10.68 2.32 -47.76
C THR A 581 -10.23 1.31 -46.69
N ALA A 582 -9.60 1.79 -45.61
CA ALA A 582 -9.23 0.94 -44.47
C ALA A 582 -10.47 0.36 -43.76
N MET A 583 -11.54 1.16 -43.54
CA MET A 583 -12.81 0.66 -43.00
C MET A 583 -13.44 -0.40 -43.90
N ASP A 584 -13.43 -0.21 -45.24
CA ASP A 584 -13.95 -1.17 -46.22
C ASP A 584 -13.19 -2.51 -46.16
N ALA A 585 -11.88 -2.49 -45.91
CA ALA A 585 -11.07 -3.69 -45.72
C ALA A 585 -11.47 -4.45 -44.43
N LEU A 586 -11.74 -3.73 -43.32
CA LEU A 586 -12.24 -4.33 -42.09
C LEU A 586 -13.63 -4.96 -42.24
N VAL A 587 -14.53 -4.28 -42.98
CA VAL A 587 -15.86 -4.82 -43.31
C VAL A 587 -15.74 -6.07 -44.19
N LYS A 588 -14.80 -6.10 -45.15
CA LYS A 588 -14.50 -7.29 -45.96
C LYS A 588 -14.08 -8.48 -45.10
N GLN A 589 -13.28 -8.26 -44.07
CA GLN A 589 -12.97 -9.31 -43.09
C GLN A 589 -14.26 -9.82 -42.42
N LEU A 590 -15.11 -8.92 -41.88
CA LEU A 590 -16.34 -9.31 -41.19
C LEU A 590 -17.34 -10.03 -42.05
N LYS A 591 -17.44 -9.68 -43.34
CA LYS A 591 -18.27 -10.37 -44.31
C LYS A 591 -17.90 -11.86 -44.44
N ASN A 592 -16.61 -12.17 -44.41
CA ASN A 592 -16.08 -13.51 -44.62
C ASN A 592 -15.63 -14.16 -43.29
N HIS A 593 -15.88 -13.52 -42.15
CA HIS A 593 -15.43 -13.99 -40.84
C HIS A 593 -16.05 -15.34 -40.48
N PRO A 594 -15.25 -16.29 -39.94
CA PRO A 594 -15.78 -17.58 -39.50
C PRO A 594 -16.89 -17.42 -38.47
N ARG A 595 -17.91 -18.29 -38.59
CA ARG A 595 -19.13 -18.22 -37.77
C ARG A 595 -19.49 -19.56 -37.17
N THR A 596 -20.20 -19.54 -36.07
CA THR A 596 -20.93 -20.70 -35.55
C THR A 596 -22.06 -21.08 -36.49
N LEU A 597 -22.69 -22.24 -36.30
CA LEU A 597 -23.84 -22.69 -37.10
C LEU A 597 -25.02 -21.70 -37.02
N GLU A 598 -25.20 -21.00 -35.90
CA GLU A 598 -26.24 -19.96 -35.75
C GLU A 598 -25.82 -18.61 -36.32
N GLY A 599 -24.57 -18.45 -36.74
CA GLY A 599 -24.07 -17.26 -37.42
C GLY A 599 -23.33 -16.26 -36.49
N ALA A 600 -23.05 -16.58 -35.25
CA ALA A 600 -22.21 -15.75 -34.37
C ALA A 600 -20.73 -15.78 -34.82
N TYR A 601 -20.05 -14.65 -34.76
CA TYR A 601 -18.63 -14.58 -35.09
C TYR A 601 -17.78 -15.37 -34.09
N TRP A 602 -16.79 -16.13 -34.60
CA TRP A 602 -15.68 -16.57 -33.74
C TRP A 602 -14.85 -15.36 -33.30
N HIS A 603 -14.30 -15.39 -32.09
CA HIS A 603 -13.47 -14.28 -31.66
C HIS A 603 -12.21 -14.15 -32.53
N LYS A 604 -11.55 -15.27 -32.84
CA LYS A 604 -10.38 -15.37 -33.74
C LYS A 604 -10.38 -16.73 -34.44
N LEU A 605 -9.72 -16.82 -35.57
CA LEU A 605 -9.57 -18.11 -36.26
C LEU A 605 -8.95 -19.19 -35.38
N ILE A 606 -8.01 -18.83 -34.51
CA ILE A 606 -7.36 -19.77 -33.57
C ILE A 606 -8.29 -20.23 -32.43
N TYR A 607 -9.40 -19.53 -32.21
CA TYR A 607 -10.41 -19.87 -31.19
C TYR A 607 -11.68 -20.35 -31.88
N GLN A 608 -11.58 -21.51 -32.54
CA GLN A 608 -12.67 -22.06 -33.34
C GLN A 608 -13.93 -22.28 -32.51
N HIS A 609 -15.07 -21.90 -33.08
CA HIS A 609 -16.39 -22.02 -32.44
C HIS A 609 -16.56 -21.32 -31.10
N GLN A 610 -15.72 -20.32 -30.75
CA GLN A 610 -15.85 -19.58 -29.52
C GLN A 610 -16.46 -18.21 -29.74
N ILE A 611 -17.47 -17.89 -28.92
CA ILE A 611 -18.09 -16.57 -28.81
C ILE A 611 -17.52 -15.92 -27.53
N TRP A 612 -16.96 -14.72 -27.66
CA TRP A 612 -16.46 -13.95 -26.54
C TRP A 612 -17.21 -12.62 -26.44
N LEU A 613 -17.49 -12.14 -25.21
CA LEU A 613 -18.05 -10.80 -24.98
C LEU A 613 -17.16 -9.71 -25.56
N ASP A 614 -15.83 -9.88 -25.50
CA ASP A 614 -14.88 -8.97 -26.15
C ASP A 614 -15.11 -8.86 -27.64
N GLY A 615 -15.34 -9.98 -28.35
CA GLY A 615 -15.61 -10.00 -29.77
C GLY A 615 -16.84 -9.17 -30.15
N LEU A 616 -17.86 -9.21 -29.29
CA LEU A 616 -19.04 -8.37 -29.45
C LEU A 616 -18.69 -6.88 -29.37
N TYR A 617 -17.90 -6.48 -28.35
CA TYR A 617 -17.42 -5.10 -28.19
C TYR A 617 -16.52 -4.66 -29.34
N MET A 618 -15.70 -5.57 -29.88
CA MET A 618 -14.78 -5.26 -30.98
C MET A 618 -15.55 -4.96 -32.27
N ALA A 619 -16.47 -5.86 -32.71
CA ALA A 619 -17.08 -5.85 -34.02
C ALA A 619 -18.39 -5.07 -34.09
N SER A 620 -19.34 -5.30 -33.19
CA SER A 620 -20.71 -4.80 -33.34
C SER A 620 -20.82 -3.27 -33.33
N PRO A 621 -20.12 -2.50 -32.47
CA PRO A 621 -20.16 -1.04 -32.56
C PRO A 621 -19.55 -0.49 -33.85
N PHE A 622 -18.53 -1.16 -34.41
CA PHE A 622 -17.94 -0.78 -35.67
C PHE A 622 -18.95 -1.01 -36.84
N LEU A 623 -19.61 -2.16 -36.88
CA LEU A 623 -20.62 -2.48 -37.89
C LEU A 623 -21.81 -1.54 -37.87
N ALA A 624 -22.36 -1.28 -36.67
CA ALA A 624 -23.47 -0.36 -36.51
C ALA A 624 -23.10 1.06 -36.99
N GLN A 625 -21.89 1.52 -36.65
CA GLN A 625 -21.39 2.81 -37.07
C GLN A 625 -21.16 2.87 -38.60
N TYR A 626 -20.58 1.80 -39.19
CA TYR A 626 -20.36 1.70 -40.61
C TYR A 626 -21.71 1.70 -41.39
N GLY A 627 -22.67 0.93 -40.89
CA GLY A 627 -24.02 0.88 -41.48
C GLY A 627 -24.72 2.24 -41.50
N ALA A 628 -24.61 2.96 -40.37
CA ALA A 628 -25.18 4.31 -40.24
C ALA A 628 -24.46 5.35 -41.13
N GLU A 629 -23.11 5.33 -41.12
CA GLU A 629 -22.29 6.31 -41.85
C GLU A 629 -22.45 6.22 -43.37
N PHE A 630 -22.51 4.99 -43.88
CA PHE A 630 -22.51 4.74 -45.34
C PHE A 630 -23.86 4.27 -45.88
N ASN A 631 -24.93 4.44 -45.09
CA ASN A 631 -26.31 4.04 -45.44
C ASN A 631 -26.41 2.57 -45.88
N LYS A 632 -25.87 1.66 -45.05
CA LYS A 632 -25.84 0.21 -45.29
C LYS A 632 -26.50 -0.52 -44.11
N PRO A 633 -27.86 -0.53 -44.03
CA PRO A 633 -28.61 -1.04 -42.89
C PRO A 633 -28.32 -2.52 -42.58
N GLU A 634 -27.94 -3.31 -43.59
CA GLU A 634 -27.57 -4.72 -43.41
C GLU A 634 -26.46 -4.95 -42.36
N TRP A 635 -25.57 -3.98 -42.14
CA TRP A 635 -24.54 -4.07 -41.14
C TRP A 635 -25.04 -3.70 -39.72
N ILE A 636 -26.08 -2.87 -39.63
CA ILE A 636 -26.79 -2.62 -38.40
C ILE A 636 -27.53 -3.89 -37.96
N ASP A 637 -28.23 -4.54 -38.89
CA ASP A 637 -28.94 -5.79 -38.65
C ASP A 637 -27.95 -6.90 -38.19
N GLU A 638 -26.78 -6.97 -38.84
CA GLU A 638 -25.72 -7.90 -38.42
C GLU A 638 -25.23 -7.61 -37.03
N ALA A 639 -25.01 -6.35 -36.63
CA ALA A 639 -24.63 -5.99 -35.29
C ALA A 639 -25.69 -6.43 -34.26
N VAL A 640 -26.97 -6.20 -34.52
CA VAL A 640 -28.09 -6.64 -33.67
C VAL A 640 -28.11 -8.16 -33.54
N LYS A 641 -27.92 -8.88 -34.63
CA LYS A 641 -27.83 -10.34 -34.65
C LYS A 641 -26.71 -10.85 -33.76
N GLN A 642 -25.52 -10.25 -33.83
CA GLN A 642 -24.40 -10.64 -32.99
C GLN A 642 -24.68 -10.40 -31.50
N PHE A 643 -25.32 -9.29 -31.14
CA PHE A 643 -25.78 -9.04 -29.77
C PHE A 643 -26.74 -10.11 -29.27
N THR A 644 -27.75 -10.43 -30.06
CA THR A 644 -28.78 -11.42 -29.72
C THR A 644 -28.16 -12.82 -29.51
N LEU A 645 -27.27 -13.23 -30.42
CA LEU A 645 -26.58 -14.53 -30.29
C LEU A 645 -25.64 -14.58 -29.09
N CYS A 646 -24.90 -13.50 -28.87
CA CYS A 646 -24.02 -13.43 -27.70
C CYS A 646 -24.84 -13.51 -26.40
N GLN A 647 -25.91 -12.73 -26.25
CA GLN A 647 -26.81 -12.78 -25.11
C GLN A 647 -27.37 -14.19 -24.89
N LYS A 648 -27.87 -14.83 -25.95
CA LYS A 648 -28.44 -16.18 -25.91
C LYS A 648 -27.46 -17.20 -25.29
N HIS A 649 -26.18 -17.11 -25.61
CA HIS A 649 -25.18 -18.12 -25.25
C HIS A 649 -24.36 -17.79 -24.02
N THR A 650 -24.19 -16.52 -23.67
CA THR A 650 -23.30 -16.10 -22.56
C THR A 650 -24.05 -15.70 -21.30
N TYR A 651 -25.37 -15.44 -21.37
CA TYR A 651 -26.16 -15.05 -20.21
C TYR A 651 -26.45 -16.24 -19.30
N ASP A 652 -26.12 -16.12 -18.02
CA ASP A 652 -26.46 -17.07 -16.98
C ASP A 652 -27.67 -16.56 -16.16
N ALA A 653 -28.83 -17.17 -16.37
CA ALA A 653 -30.08 -16.80 -15.69
C ALA A 653 -30.04 -17.01 -14.17
N LYS A 654 -29.15 -17.86 -13.64
CA LYS A 654 -29.04 -18.12 -12.19
C LYS A 654 -28.32 -17.00 -11.47
N THR A 655 -27.31 -16.44 -12.08
CA THR A 655 -26.48 -15.37 -11.51
C THR A 655 -26.87 -13.98 -11.99
N GLY A 656 -27.60 -13.87 -13.12
CA GLY A 656 -27.90 -12.61 -13.78
C GLY A 656 -26.69 -11.99 -14.50
N LEU A 657 -25.59 -12.73 -14.64
CA LEU A 657 -24.32 -12.27 -15.23
C LEU A 657 -24.08 -12.93 -16.60
N TYR A 658 -23.08 -12.45 -17.30
CA TYR A 658 -22.64 -13.00 -18.57
C TYR A 658 -21.31 -13.73 -18.41
N HIS A 659 -21.16 -14.91 -19.01
CA HIS A 659 -19.87 -15.56 -19.16
C HIS A 659 -18.99 -14.77 -20.11
N HIS A 660 -17.72 -14.62 -19.79
CA HIS A 660 -16.75 -13.91 -20.63
C HIS A 660 -16.61 -14.55 -22.03
N ALA A 661 -16.56 -15.88 -22.06
CA ALA A 661 -16.46 -16.66 -23.29
C ALA A 661 -17.23 -17.99 -23.19
N VAL A 662 -17.75 -18.47 -24.30
CA VAL A 662 -18.37 -19.78 -24.42
C VAL A 662 -17.84 -20.48 -25.66
N SER A 663 -17.61 -21.81 -25.56
CA SER A 663 -17.23 -22.66 -26.69
C SER A 663 -18.46 -23.37 -27.20
N TYR A 664 -18.75 -23.17 -28.47
CA TYR A 664 -19.91 -23.77 -29.15
C TYR A 664 -19.46 -24.99 -29.97
N THR A 665 -19.25 -26.10 -29.29
CA THR A 665 -18.97 -27.37 -29.98
C THR A 665 -20.22 -28.26 -30.00
N HIS A 666 -20.67 -28.67 -31.18
CA HIS A 666 -21.71 -29.68 -31.34
C HIS A 666 -21.24 -31.12 -31.07
N LEU A 667 -20.08 -31.29 -30.50
CA LEU A 667 -19.57 -32.58 -30.04
C LEU A 667 -19.80 -32.70 -28.55
N THR A 668 -20.73 -33.56 -28.18
CA THR A 668 -20.96 -34.09 -26.86
C THR A 668 -19.70 -34.80 -26.32
N LEU A 669 -18.77 -34.05 -25.78
CA LEU A 669 -17.78 -34.55 -24.86
C LEU A 669 -17.84 -33.67 -23.62
N PRO A 670 -17.99 -34.24 -22.42
CA PRO A 670 -17.93 -33.46 -21.20
C PRO A 670 -16.48 -33.05 -20.97
N THR A 671 -16.11 -31.90 -21.49
CA THR A 671 -14.88 -31.25 -21.05
C THR A 671 -15.18 -30.60 -19.71
N LYS A 672 -14.62 -31.13 -18.64
CA LYS A 672 -14.47 -30.39 -17.38
C LYS A 672 -13.79 -29.06 -17.72
N LEU A 673 -14.52 -27.98 -17.55
CA LEU A 673 -13.94 -26.66 -17.44
C LEU A 673 -13.47 -26.49 -16.00
N GLU A 674 -12.19 -26.64 -15.79
CA GLU A 674 -11.53 -26.12 -14.59
C GLU A 674 -11.25 -24.61 -14.77
#